data_02aca7d0f8dd399315395096977b2b7d
#
_entry.id   02aca7d0f8dd399315395096977b2b7d
#
_cell.length_a   1.000
_cell.length_b   1.000
_cell.length_c   1.000
_cell.angle_alpha   90.00
_cell.angle_beta   90.00
_cell.angle_gamma   90.00
#
_symmetry.space_group_name_H-M   'P 1'
#
loop_
_entity.id
_entity.type
_entity.pdbx_description
1 polymer ?
#
loop_
_entity_poly.entity_id
_entity_poly.type
_entity_poly.pdbx_seq_one_letter_code
_entity_poly.pdbx_strand_id
1 'polypeptide(L)'
;MVINKLNDMFEEQQNTGKSASLAEKYANVLGQLSEESDGRAQAEHALEVERLTREEIIRAEVARQVAEERKRIEAEVEAAYAKKSEELDARKQELEQREAKLDEKAETAAQNLNEQVLRQMSAARTRFEKSALNRLADMFEMFMQAFLAVGDKDSVKGQELLTRYQKAAEGARSALQEEGKDKLAKVEAKNKSKTEQVTSLVRMIFTQKRERFVLGKNDRESIYNEVMDSLEFTPEEKKRYRESCDFCEDYRRRKAIYKLLKSQVEHKGHGRNPLPENLPRLEEKVLWPEGYVGHEDEYDIVYSGKVQEFIVPAKVQYFIQPYRRPVVRRKDDPLQHLLCSPCYEDVFWKSYASAELLAKMENAKYVLHLPFNRQIKKMKQDGLSVSPSTVNDWHEGVCDFVEPLYELQKERVMSSMLLSADGSPFPILDCEKHKTVNHYLIQYRSVTTGIPIFLVNTKNKHGRGKADIMDNLKDWTGLALMCDAYSGYDWLKKINGRILCRCVVHARRPMERALKENPKLAKVGLLFYQNINLIEEMIKEKGLHGAEKAQFRKDNAEPIWENFKLWVSSVILDVPQDSLIFKALNYMLRNYNELTNYIDIPDMPLDNNQTESLMRDMVMGKKSYLFCRDLDACKRAAMMYSLFGACKVLGKNPERWLCYVLKHINSTPKDKLYTLLPEFWEDINEQ
;
A
#
# COMPACT_ATOMS: atom_id res chain seq x y z
N MET A 1 -16.71 65.52 21.48
CA MET A 1 -15.89 66.52 22.18
C MET A 1 -14.92 65.87 23.18
N VAL A 2 -15.38 64.95 24.03
CA VAL A 2 -14.50 64.24 25.04
C VAL A 2 -13.41 63.40 24.39
N ILE A 3 -13.68 62.68 23.29
CA ILE A 3 -12.72 61.82 22.58
C ILE A 3 -11.61 62.65 21.93
N ASN A 4 -11.93 63.85 21.39
CA ASN A 4 -10.90 64.72 20.81
C ASN A 4 -10.00 65.34 21.89
N LYS A 5 -10.53 65.66 23.07
CA LYS A 5 -9.69 66.11 24.20
C LYS A 5 -8.79 65.00 24.76
N LEU A 6 -9.22 63.74 24.69
CA LEU A 6 -8.41 62.58 25.11
C LEU A 6 -7.27 62.32 24.08
N ASN A 7 -7.53 62.49 22.80
CA ASN A 7 -6.49 62.34 21.77
C ASN A 7 -5.44 63.47 21.85
N ASP A 8 -5.88 64.72 22.07
CA ASP A 8 -4.96 65.85 22.26
C ASP A 8 -4.06 65.68 23.52
N MET A 9 -4.60 65.06 24.57
CA MET A 9 -3.85 64.74 25.76
C MET A 9 -2.84 63.56 25.57
N PHE A 10 -3.12 62.64 24.63
CA PHE A 10 -2.20 61.54 24.26
C PHE A 10 -1.05 62.08 23.38
N GLU A 11 -1.25 63.03 22.52
CA GLU A 11 -0.20 63.63 21.71
C GLU A 11 0.72 64.53 22.57
N GLU A 12 0.21 65.26 23.57
CA GLU A 12 1.02 66.04 24.49
C GLU A 12 1.89 65.21 25.42
N GLN A 13 1.52 63.96 25.72
CA GLN A 13 2.29 63.05 26.56
C GLN A 13 3.55 62.43 25.86
N GLN A 14 3.58 62.38 24.53
CA GLN A 14 4.79 61.96 23.81
C GLN A 14 5.87 63.02 23.82
N ASN A 15 5.55 64.26 24.13
CA ASN A 15 6.51 65.39 24.07
C ASN A 15 7.10 65.86 25.42
N THR A 16 6.58 65.42 26.57
CA THR A 16 7.01 65.96 27.88
C THR A 16 7.26 64.87 28.94
N GLY A 17 8.18 64.04 28.84
CA GLY A 17 8.73 63.05 29.75
C GLY A 17 8.53 63.12 31.28
N LYS A 18 7.31 63.41 31.80
CA LYS A 18 6.93 63.41 33.23
C LYS A 18 5.76 62.47 33.47
N SER A 19 6.02 61.40 34.21
CA SER A 19 5.03 60.40 34.65
C SER A 19 4.22 60.92 35.86
N ALA A 20 3.04 61.40 35.62
CA ALA A 20 2.00 61.41 36.63
C ALA A 20 1.10 60.19 36.49
N SER A 21 0.68 59.55 37.59
CA SER A 21 -0.02 58.29 37.57
C SER A 21 -1.34 58.39 36.78
N LEU A 22 -1.65 57.41 35.98
CA LEU A 22 -2.88 57.37 35.17
C LEU A 22 -4.15 57.57 36.03
N ALA A 23 -4.09 57.17 37.30
CA ALA A 23 -5.15 57.31 38.30
C ALA A 23 -5.43 58.75 38.71
N GLU A 24 -4.41 59.62 38.82
CA GLU A 24 -4.63 61.05 39.20
C GLU A 24 -5.19 61.85 38.03
N LYS A 25 -4.84 61.50 36.80
CA LYS A 25 -5.41 62.14 35.60
C LYS A 25 -6.85 61.70 35.38
N TYR A 26 -7.18 60.44 35.66
CA TYR A 26 -8.56 59.96 35.59
C TYR A 26 -9.45 60.63 36.68
N ALA A 27 -8.94 60.79 37.88
CA ALA A 27 -9.66 61.50 38.97
C ALA A 27 -9.96 62.98 38.65
N ASN A 28 -9.02 63.67 37.99
CA ASN A 28 -9.26 65.09 37.57
C ASN A 28 -10.25 65.20 36.39
N VAL A 29 -10.25 64.27 35.42
CA VAL A 29 -11.24 64.23 34.34
C VAL A 29 -12.63 63.88 34.89
N LEU A 30 -12.72 62.96 35.84
CA LEU A 30 -13.98 62.61 36.52
C LEU A 30 -14.49 63.77 37.38
N GLY A 31 -13.62 64.56 38.03
CA GLY A 31 -13.97 65.77 38.77
C GLY A 31 -14.59 66.85 37.90
N GLN A 32 -14.04 67.07 36.71
CA GLN A 32 -14.58 68.05 35.74
C GLN A 32 -15.87 67.56 35.05
N LEU A 33 -16.08 66.26 34.90
CA LEU A 33 -17.32 65.69 34.37
C LEU A 33 -18.48 65.68 35.40
N SER A 34 -18.18 65.75 36.67
CA SER A 34 -19.21 65.75 37.76
C SER A 34 -19.90 67.13 37.90
N GLU A 35 -19.33 68.18 37.39
CA GLU A 35 -19.92 69.52 37.43
C GLU A 35 -20.85 69.85 36.26
N GLU A 36 -20.83 69.08 35.14
CA GLU A 36 -21.59 69.35 33.93
C GLU A 36 -22.59 68.25 33.49
N SER A 37 -22.77 67.13 34.25
CA SER A 37 -23.60 66.03 33.75
C SER A 37 -24.93 65.89 34.51
N ASP A 38 -26.03 65.99 33.81
CA ASP A 38 -27.38 65.57 34.17
C ASP A 38 -27.38 64.14 34.76
N GLY A 39 -28.20 63.91 35.79
CA GLY A 39 -28.32 62.64 36.53
C GLY A 39 -28.63 61.38 35.67
N ARG A 40 -28.87 61.55 34.35
CA ARG A 40 -29.02 60.46 33.42
C ARG A 40 -27.69 59.77 33.08
N ALA A 41 -26.59 60.50 32.90
CA ALA A 41 -25.29 59.92 32.54
C ALA A 41 -24.68 59.11 33.69
N GLN A 42 -24.96 59.51 34.96
CA GLN A 42 -24.54 58.74 36.15
C GLN A 42 -25.31 57.42 36.31
N ALA A 43 -26.61 57.43 35.96
CA ALA A 43 -27.45 56.22 35.99
C ALA A 43 -27.05 55.22 34.87
N GLU A 44 -26.71 55.69 33.68
CA GLU A 44 -26.22 54.85 32.57
C GLU A 44 -24.86 54.20 32.89
N HIS A 45 -23.93 54.93 33.48
CA HIS A 45 -22.62 54.39 33.90
C HIS A 45 -22.75 53.37 35.05
N ALA A 46 -23.64 53.59 36.03
CA ALA A 46 -23.92 52.66 37.10
C ALA A 46 -24.54 51.37 36.55
N LEU A 47 -25.46 51.44 35.61
CA LEU A 47 -26.06 50.32 34.92
C LEU A 47 -25.01 49.51 34.09
N GLU A 48 -24.08 50.20 33.42
CA GLU A 48 -23.03 49.52 32.65
C GLU A 48 -22.00 48.80 33.56
N VAL A 49 -21.65 49.43 34.70
CA VAL A 49 -20.79 48.76 35.73
C VAL A 49 -21.51 47.58 36.31
N GLU A 50 -22.80 47.65 36.60
CA GLU A 50 -23.58 46.52 37.10
C GLU A 50 -23.69 45.41 36.06
N ARG A 51 -23.85 45.73 34.77
CA ARG A 51 -23.87 44.80 33.67
C ARG A 51 -22.53 44.05 33.53
N LEU A 52 -21.39 44.77 33.53
CA LEU A 52 -20.07 44.21 33.43
C LEU A 52 -19.76 43.31 34.63
N THR A 53 -20.13 43.71 35.82
CA THR A 53 -19.96 42.92 37.04
C THR A 53 -20.80 41.62 36.99
N ARG A 54 -22.04 41.70 36.50
CA ARG A 54 -22.86 40.49 36.29
C ARG A 54 -22.26 39.59 35.22
N GLU A 55 -21.73 40.11 34.10
CA GLU A 55 -21.07 39.32 33.06
C GLU A 55 -19.83 38.63 33.61
N GLU A 56 -19.01 39.25 34.45
CA GLU A 56 -17.86 38.60 35.10
C GLU A 56 -18.26 37.49 36.06
N ILE A 57 -19.30 37.70 36.86
CA ILE A 57 -19.85 36.67 37.78
C ILE A 57 -20.38 35.48 36.97
N ILE A 58 -21.11 35.73 35.90
CA ILE A 58 -21.62 34.69 35.00
C ILE A 58 -20.46 33.91 34.36
N ARG A 59 -19.42 34.62 33.85
CA ARG A 59 -18.24 33.98 33.31
C ARG A 59 -17.49 33.10 34.29
N ALA A 60 -17.34 33.58 35.55
CA ALA A 60 -16.70 32.83 36.59
C ALA A 60 -17.49 31.57 36.97
N GLU A 61 -18.83 31.69 37.09
CA GLU A 61 -19.70 30.55 37.39
C GLU A 61 -19.74 29.53 36.25
N VAL A 62 -19.82 29.97 34.98
CA VAL A 62 -19.75 29.10 33.83
C VAL A 62 -18.38 28.40 33.76
N ALA A 63 -17.29 29.12 34.04
CA ALA A 63 -15.95 28.53 34.09
C ALA A 63 -15.82 27.45 35.19
N ARG A 64 -16.44 27.70 36.36
CA ARG A 64 -16.49 26.74 37.46
C ARG A 64 -17.29 25.48 37.09
N GLN A 65 -18.48 25.65 36.52
CA GLN A 65 -19.33 24.52 36.09
C GLN A 65 -18.65 23.70 34.97
N VAL A 66 -18.02 24.36 34.03
CA VAL A 66 -17.25 23.69 32.98
C VAL A 66 -16.06 22.89 33.55
N ALA A 67 -15.38 23.43 34.56
CA ALA A 67 -14.28 22.76 35.23
C ALA A 67 -14.75 21.53 36.06
N GLU A 68 -15.89 21.63 36.71
CA GLU A 68 -16.50 20.53 37.48
C GLU A 68 -16.98 19.41 36.53
N GLU A 69 -17.68 19.78 35.45
CA GLU A 69 -18.14 18.80 34.45
C GLU A 69 -16.97 18.13 33.71
N ARG A 70 -15.91 18.88 33.46
CA ARG A 70 -14.67 18.32 32.88
C ARG A 70 -14.03 17.27 33.80
N LYS A 71 -13.93 17.54 35.10
CA LYS A 71 -13.43 16.57 36.10
C LYS A 71 -14.31 15.31 36.19
N ARG A 72 -15.63 15.49 36.11
CA ARG A 72 -16.58 14.38 36.10
C ARG A 72 -16.43 13.52 34.87
N ILE A 73 -16.34 14.14 33.68
CA ILE A 73 -16.11 13.43 32.43
C ILE A 73 -14.75 12.71 32.42
N GLU A 74 -13.68 13.34 32.93
CA GLU A 74 -12.38 12.70 33.10
C GLU A 74 -12.43 11.45 33.98
N ALA A 75 -13.14 11.48 35.09
CA ALA A 75 -13.32 10.34 35.98
C ALA A 75 -14.17 9.22 35.35
N GLU A 76 -15.25 9.53 34.67
CA GLU A 76 -16.07 8.56 33.94
C GLU A 76 -15.27 7.89 32.79
N VAL A 77 -14.45 8.65 32.08
CA VAL A 77 -13.55 8.14 31.02
C VAL A 77 -12.48 7.22 31.61
N GLU A 78 -11.93 7.55 32.76
CA GLU A 78 -10.91 6.73 33.43
C GLU A 78 -11.48 5.40 33.94
N ALA A 79 -12.70 5.42 34.49
CA ALA A 79 -13.43 4.22 34.92
C ALA A 79 -13.81 3.33 33.71
N ALA A 80 -14.28 3.91 32.63
CA ALA A 80 -14.59 3.19 31.39
C ALA A 80 -13.34 2.57 30.76
N TYR A 81 -12.19 3.25 30.83
CA TYR A 81 -10.92 2.74 30.36
C TYR A 81 -10.43 1.55 31.18
N ALA A 82 -10.53 1.62 32.52
CA ALA A 82 -10.15 0.52 33.40
C ALA A 82 -10.97 -0.73 33.09
N LYS A 83 -12.30 -0.59 33.00
CA LYS A 83 -13.20 -1.70 32.65
C LYS A 83 -12.88 -2.33 31.27
N LYS A 84 -12.60 -1.49 30.28
CA LYS A 84 -12.28 -1.99 28.94
C LYS A 84 -10.90 -2.63 28.87
N SER A 85 -9.96 -2.19 29.70
CA SER A 85 -8.65 -2.82 29.85
C SER A 85 -8.79 -4.25 30.40
N GLU A 86 -9.63 -4.43 31.43
CA GLU A 86 -9.91 -5.76 31.98
C GLU A 86 -10.58 -6.69 30.97
N GLU A 87 -11.56 -6.20 30.18
CA GLU A 87 -12.19 -6.99 29.12
C GLU A 87 -11.19 -7.38 28.01
N LEU A 88 -10.24 -6.48 27.68
CA LEU A 88 -9.19 -6.76 26.69
C LEU A 88 -8.16 -7.76 27.20
N ASP A 89 -7.80 -7.68 28.48
CA ASP A 89 -6.88 -8.62 29.10
C ASP A 89 -7.52 -10.02 29.25
N ALA A 90 -8.81 -10.10 29.61
CA ALA A 90 -9.56 -11.34 29.60
C ALA A 90 -9.64 -11.97 28.20
N ARG A 91 -9.90 -11.16 27.17
CA ARG A 91 -9.94 -11.64 25.79
C ARG A 91 -8.56 -12.02 25.24
N LYS A 92 -7.51 -11.38 25.74
CA LYS A 92 -6.11 -11.74 25.43
C LYS A 92 -5.77 -13.09 26.03
N GLN A 93 -6.14 -13.35 27.29
CA GLN A 93 -5.97 -14.65 27.92
C GLN A 93 -6.74 -15.77 27.20
N GLU A 94 -7.96 -15.49 26.74
CA GLU A 94 -8.75 -16.44 25.94
C GLU A 94 -8.05 -16.77 24.60
N LEU A 95 -7.46 -15.74 23.95
CA LEU A 95 -6.70 -15.93 22.71
C LEU A 95 -5.41 -16.71 22.94
N GLU A 96 -4.67 -16.42 24.01
CA GLU A 96 -3.45 -17.16 24.39
C GLU A 96 -3.76 -18.63 24.69
N GLN A 97 -4.87 -18.92 25.40
CA GLN A 97 -5.33 -20.29 25.65
C GLN A 97 -5.74 -20.99 24.32
N ARG A 98 -6.33 -20.25 23.40
CA ARG A 98 -6.69 -20.79 22.09
C ARG A 98 -5.47 -21.05 21.21
N GLU A 99 -4.45 -20.19 21.28
CA GLU A 99 -3.16 -20.38 20.61
C GLU A 99 -2.43 -21.58 21.21
N ALA A 100 -2.38 -21.73 22.52
CA ALA A 100 -1.77 -22.90 23.19
C ALA A 100 -2.45 -24.23 22.75
N LYS A 101 -3.79 -24.26 22.68
CA LYS A 101 -4.53 -25.42 22.17
C LYS A 101 -4.27 -25.71 20.68
N LEU A 102 -3.99 -24.68 19.89
CA LEU A 102 -3.64 -24.82 18.47
C LEU A 102 -2.20 -25.34 18.33
N ASP A 103 -1.28 -24.88 19.15
CA ASP A 103 0.09 -25.36 19.20
C ASP A 103 0.16 -26.83 19.62
N GLU A 104 -0.61 -27.23 20.64
CA GLU A 104 -0.76 -28.64 21.07
C GLU A 104 -1.29 -29.52 19.93
N LYS A 105 -2.31 -29.05 19.19
CA LYS A 105 -2.81 -29.76 18.00
C LYS A 105 -1.79 -29.81 16.86
N ALA A 106 -0.99 -28.78 16.67
CA ALA A 106 0.06 -28.74 15.67
C ALA A 106 1.21 -29.69 16.04
N GLU A 107 1.59 -29.76 17.32
CA GLU A 107 2.57 -30.73 17.83
C GLU A 107 2.07 -32.16 17.67
N THR A 108 0.80 -32.43 18.02
CA THR A 108 0.19 -33.75 17.85
C THR A 108 0.16 -34.17 16.36
N ALA A 109 -0.17 -33.24 15.46
CA ALA A 109 -0.14 -33.48 14.03
C ALA A 109 1.27 -33.71 13.50
N ALA A 110 2.27 -32.99 14.03
CA ALA A 110 3.67 -33.17 13.70
C ALA A 110 4.21 -34.53 14.21
N GLN A 111 3.81 -34.96 15.41
CA GLN A 111 4.14 -36.29 15.97
C GLN A 111 3.55 -37.41 15.12
N ASN A 112 2.26 -37.33 14.76
CA ASN A 112 1.61 -38.30 13.90
C ASN A 112 2.25 -38.38 12.51
N LEU A 113 2.64 -37.23 11.93
CA LEU A 113 3.38 -37.20 10.67
C LEU A 113 4.76 -37.84 10.80
N ASN A 114 5.46 -37.62 11.92
CA ASN A 114 6.77 -38.20 12.20
C ASN A 114 6.68 -39.73 12.37
N GLU A 115 5.65 -40.23 13.07
CA GLU A 115 5.36 -41.68 13.15
C GLU A 115 5.06 -42.26 11.78
N GLN A 116 4.27 -41.57 10.94
CA GLN A 116 3.97 -42.07 9.60
C GLN A 116 5.21 -42.12 8.71
N VAL A 117 6.11 -41.14 8.86
CA VAL A 117 7.41 -41.09 8.19
C VAL A 117 8.28 -42.25 8.67
N LEU A 118 8.37 -42.50 9.97
CA LEU A 118 9.13 -43.62 10.53
C LEU A 118 8.61 -44.98 10.02
N ARG A 119 7.30 -45.17 9.94
CA ARG A 119 6.67 -46.36 9.35
C ARG A 119 7.01 -46.53 7.87
N GLN A 120 7.00 -45.41 7.09
CA GLN A 120 7.40 -45.49 5.68
C GLN A 120 8.87 -45.76 5.49
N MET A 121 9.73 -45.19 6.34
CA MET A 121 11.17 -45.48 6.34
C MET A 121 11.46 -46.95 6.70
N SER A 122 10.80 -47.46 7.72
CA SER A 122 10.91 -48.88 8.11
C SER A 122 10.45 -49.79 6.96
N ALA A 123 9.32 -49.54 6.33
CA ALA A 123 8.82 -50.28 5.17
C ALA A 123 9.77 -50.22 3.97
N ALA A 124 10.36 -49.02 3.72
CA ALA A 124 11.34 -48.82 2.64
C ALA A 124 12.62 -49.60 2.92
N ARG A 125 13.11 -49.60 4.19
CA ARG A 125 14.26 -50.35 4.64
C ARG A 125 14.04 -51.85 4.46
N THR A 126 12.88 -52.40 4.90
CA THR A 126 12.54 -53.78 4.74
C THR A 126 12.46 -54.23 3.27
N ARG A 127 11.88 -53.39 2.40
CA ARG A 127 11.86 -53.65 0.94
C ARG A 127 13.26 -53.67 0.34
N PHE A 128 14.13 -52.75 0.79
CA PHE A 128 15.51 -52.68 0.31
C PHE A 128 16.30 -53.92 0.77
N GLU A 129 16.21 -54.28 2.06
CA GLU A 129 16.85 -55.47 2.63
C GLU A 129 16.41 -56.73 1.90
N LYS A 130 15.10 -56.89 1.62
CA LYS A 130 14.58 -58.04 0.86
C LYS A 130 15.08 -58.05 -0.59
N SER A 131 15.18 -56.89 -1.26
CA SER A 131 15.75 -56.78 -2.61
C SER A 131 17.24 -57.07 -2.64
N ALA A 132 17.99 -56.66 -1.61
CA ALA A 132 19.41 -56.91 -1.46
C ALA A 132 19.69 -58.43 -1.21
N LEU A 133 18.87 -59.03 -0.35
CA LEU A 133 18.96 -60.51 -0.10
C LEU A 133 18.68 -61.31 -1.36
N ASN A 134 17.68 -60.95 -2.16
CA ASN A 134 17.37 -61.61 -3.42
C ASN A 134 18.57 -61.52 -4.39
N ARG A 135 19.18 -60.33 -4.57
CA ARG A 135 20.39 -60.21 -5.43
C ARG A 135 21.56 -61.03 -4.95
N LEU A 136 21.76 -61.11 -3.64
CA LEU A 136 22.83 -61.98 -3.07
C LEU A 136 22.50 -63.44 -3.28
N ALA A 137 21.22 -63.86 -3.16
CA ALA A 137 20.79 -65.21 -3.46
C ALA A 137 21.03 -65.63 -4.92
N ASP A 138 20.64 -64.70 -5.87
CA ASP A 138 20.85 -64.88 -7.30
C ASP A 138 22.36 -65.07 -7.61
N MET A 139 23.19 -64.20 -7.01
CA MET A 139 24.64 -64.29 -7.14
C MET A 139 25.21 -65.66 -6.56
N PHE A 140 24.63 -66.07 -5.43
CA PHE A 140 25.03 -67.37 -4.82
C PHE A 140 24.61 -68.52 -5.71
N GLU A 141 23.41 -68.46 -6.29
CA GLU A 141 22.93 -69.51 -7.20
C GLU A 141 23.80 -69.58 -8.48
N MET A 142 24.14 -68.43 -9.06
CA MET A 142 25.09 -68.42 -10.19
C MET A 142 26.47 -68.94 -9.84
N PHE A 143 26.98 -68.68 -8.61
CA PHE A 143 28.20 -69.17 -8.14
C PHE A 143 28.14 -70.73 -7.95
N MET A 144 27.08 -71.24 -7.34
CA MET A 144 26.85 -72.64 -7.12
C MET A 144 26.78 -73.42 -8.47
N GLN A 145 26.10 -72.90 -9.47
CA GLN A 145 26.05 -73.44 -10.82
C GLN A 145 27.45 -73.47 -11.47
N ALA A 146 28.23 -72.40 -11.35
CA ALA A 146 29.60 -72.35 -11.88
C ALA A 146 30.54 -73.30 -11.11
N PHE A 147 30.36 -73.43 -9.79
CA PHE A 147 31.16 -74.29 -8.94
C PHE A 147 30.87 -75.78 -9.19
N LEU A 148 29.62 -76.18 -9.36
CA LEU A 148 29.22 -77.54 -9.71
C LEU A 148 29.71 -77.92 -11.09
N ALA A 149 29.82 -76.99 -12.02
CA ALA A 149 30.39 -77.25 -13.34
C ALA A 149 31.91 -77.56 -13.33
N VAL A 150 32.63 -77.16 -12.28
CA VAL A 150 34.08 -77.40 -12.12
C VAL A 150 34.38 -78.75 -11.46
N GLY A 151 33.43 -79.39 -10.72
CA GLY A 151 33.44 -80.74 -10.25
C GLY A 151 34.36 -81.08 -9.09
N ASP A 152 35.33 -80.26 -8.68
CA ASP A 152 36.26 -80.54 -7.59
C ASP A 152 36.60 -79.25 -6.80
N LYS A 153 36.39 -79.31 -5.49
CA LYS A 153 36.65 -78.23 -4.50
C LYS A 153 38.14 -77.92 -4.31
N ASP A 154 38.96 -78.88 -4.42
CA ASP A 154 40.39 -78.78 -4.10
C ASP A 154 41.23 -78.50 -5.36
N SER A 155 40.60 -78.42 -6.50
CA SER A 155 41.26 -78.01 -7.75
C SER A 155 41.67 -76.58 -7.72
N VAL A 156 42.76 -76.21 -8.39
CA VAL A 156 43.21 -74.80 -8.53
C VAL A 156 42.10 -73.89 -9.09
N LYS A 157 41.30 -74.39 -10.03
CA LYS A 157 40.13 -73.65 -10.61
C LYS A 157 39.00 -73.52 -9.60
N GLY A 158 38.76 -74.45 -8.70
CA GLY A 158 37.76 -74.37 -7.65
C GLY A 158 38.12 -73.29 -6.62
N GLN A 159 39.37 -73.21 -6.22
CA GLN A 159 39.84 -72.17 -5.29
C GLN A 159 39.86 -70.76 -5.92
N GLU A 160 40.24 -70.67 -7.18
CA GLU A 160 40.13 -69.37 -7.91
C GLU A 160 38.68 -68.91 -8.02
N LEU A 161 37.72 -69.76 -8.29
CA LEU A 161 36.31 -69.46 -8.33
C LEU A 161 35.79 -69.02 -6.96
N LEU A 162 36.19 -69.69 -5.88
CA LEU A 162 35.82 -69.31 -4.52
C LEU A 162 36.34 -67.95 -4.14
N THR A 163 37.58 -67.63 -4.48
CA THR A 163 38.20 -66.31 -4.21
C THR A 163 37.54 -65.19 -5.00
N ARG A 164 37.21 -65.43 -6.29
CA ARG A 164 36.51 -64.51 -7.11
C ARG A 164 35.08 -64.22 -6.60
N TYR A 165 34.37 -65.25 -6.13
CA TYR A 165 33.05 -65.10 -5.53
C TYR A 165 33.08 -64.28 -4.22
N GLN A 166 34.06 -64.66 -3.30
CA GLN A 166 34.20 -63.88 -2.06
C GLN A 166 34.44 -62.40 -2.32
N LYS A 167 35.33 -62.07 -3.26
CA LYS A 167 35.65 -60.72 -3.62
C LYS A 167 34.42 -59.98 -4.28
N ALA A 168 33.69 -60.70 -5.14
CA ALA A 168 32.45 -60.17 -5.76
C ALA A 168 31.35 -60.01 -4.71
N ALA A 169 31.16 -60.90 -3.76
CA ALA A 169 30.17 -60.80 -2.69
C ALA A 169 30.47 -59.63 -1.73
N GLU A 170 31.73 -59.40 -1.38
CA GLU A 170 32.16 -58.27 -0.56
C GLU A 170 31.96 -56.96 -1.29
N GLY A 171 32.31 -56.89 -2.59
CA GLY A 171 32.05 -55.70 -3.41
C GLY A 171 30.56 -55.38 -3.54
N ALA A 172 29.72 -56.40 -3.79
CA ALA A 172 28.28 -56.25 -3.86
C ALA A 172 27.66 -55.79 -2.51
N ARG A 173 28.16 -56.35 -1.39
CA ARG A 173 27.72 -55.94 -0.04
C ARG A 173 28.05 -54.49 0.26
N SER A 174 29.25 -54.04 -0.08
CA SER A 174 29.67 -52.64 0.09
C SER A 174 28.84 -51.69 -0.78
N ALA A 175 28.63 -52.01 -2.05
CA ALA A 175 27.83 -51.23 -2.96
C ALA A 175 26.34 -51.12 -2.52
N LEU A 176 25.78 -52.22 -2.01
CA LEU A 176 24.41 -52.23 -1.46
C LEU A 176 24.27 -51.41 -0.18
N GLN A 177 25.31 -51.40 0.67
CA GLN A 177 25.33 -50.55 1.87
C GLN A 177 25.38 -49.06 1.52
N GLU A 178 26.16 -48.69 0.51
CA GLU A 178 26.31 -47.29 0.04
C GLU A 178 25.04 -46.81 -0.65
N GLU A 179 24.43 -47.61 -1.54
CA GLU A 179 23.14 -47.34 -2.18
C GLU A 179 22.03 -47.23 -1.14
N GLY A 180 22.05 -47.99 -0.06
CA GLY A 180 21.12 -47.92 1.05
C GLY A 180 21.23 -46.62 1.82
N LYS A 181 22.44 -46.14 2.12
CA LYS A 181 22.69 -44.86 2.77
C LYS A 181 22.19 -43.67 1.92
N ASP A 182 22.50 -43.70 0.62
CA ASP A 182 22.07 -42.65 -0.33
C ASP A 182 20.55 -42.56 -0.46
N LYS A 183 19.87 -43.71 -0.55
CA LYS A 183 18.41 -43.75 -0.62
C LYS A 183 17.77 -43.26 0.68
N LEU A 184 18.32 -43.59 1.82
CA LEU A 184 17.86 -43.10 3.13
C LEU A 184 18.03 -41.60 3.24
N ALA A 185 19.20 -41.06 2.90
CA ALA A 185 19.48 -39.63 2.92
C ALA A 185 18.53 -38.83 2.00
N LYS A 186 18.20 -39.34 0.80
CA LYS A 186 17.23 -38.71 -0.12
C LYS A 186 15.81 -38.70 0.45
N VAL A 187 15.41 -39.78 1.16
CA VAL A 187 14.09 -39.84 1.81
C VAL A 187 14.01 -38.87 2.99
N GLU A 188 15.06 -38.78 3.80
CA GLU A 188 15.17 -37.85 4.93
C GLU A 188 15.12 -36.39 4.46
N ALA A 189 15.89 -36.03 3.43
CA ALA A 189 15.87 -34.69 2.85
C ALA A 189 14.48 -34.30 2.31
N LYS A 190 13.80 -35.25 1.61
CA LYS A 190 12.45 -35.02 1.09
C LYS A 190 11.40 -34.88 2.19
N ASN A 191 11.54 -35.62 3.28
CA ASN A 191 10.63 -35.53 4.42
C ASN A 191 10.86 -34.26 5.24
N LYS A 192 12.10 -33.82 5.43
CA LYS A 192 12.45 -32.56 6.07
C LYS A 192 11.80 -31.37 5.30
N SER A 193 11.93 -31.35 3.97
CA SER A 193 11.30 -30.36 3.11
C SER A 193 9.76 -30.36 3.22
N LYS A 194 9.13 -31.55 3.29
CA LYS A 194 7.67 -31.66 3.47
C LYS A 194 7.22 -31.18 4.85
N THR A 195 7.96 -31.49 5.90
CA THR A 195 7.65 -31.03 7.27
C THR A 195 7.74 -29.51 7.36
N GLU A 196 8.76 -28.90 6.72
CA GLU A 196 8.90 -27.44 6.63
C GLU A 196 7.74 -26.81 5.84
N GLN A 197 7.31 -27.44 4.73
CA GLN A 197 6.15 -26.98 3.95
C GLN A 197 4.84 -27.08 4.75
N VAL A 198 4.60 -28.18 5.47
CA VAL A 198 3.42 -28.36 6.32
C VAL A 198 3.42 -27.36 7.47
N THR A 199 4.55 -27.15 8.14
CA THR A 199 4.68 -26.15 9.20
C THR A 199 4.42 -24.74 8.68
N SER A 200 4.90 -24.41 7.47
CA SER A 200 4.62 -23.14 6.80
C SER A 200 3.15 -22.99 6.43
N LEU A 201 2.51 -24.05 5.92
CA LEU A 201 1.07 -24.05 5.58
C LEU A 201 0.19 -23.93 6.83
N VAL A 202 0.49 -24.65 7.90
CA VAL A 202 -0.23 -24.55 9.18
C VAL A 202 -0.12 -23.12 9.73
N ARG A 203 1.08 -22.53 9.70
CA ARG A 203 1.25 -21.10 10.07
C ARG A 203 0.50 -20.16 9.15
N MET A 204 0.42 -20.40 7.83
CA MET A 204 -0.36 -19.56 6.89
C MET A 204 -1.87 -19.66 7.12
N ILE A 205 -2.39 -20.81 7.52
CA ILE A 205 -3.82 -21.05 7.71
C ILE A 205 -4.30 -20.51 9.06
N PHE A 206 -3.50 -20.65 10.11
CA PHE A 206 -3.91 -20.35 11.49
C PHE A 206 -3.36 -19.03 12.05
N THR A 207 -2.34 -18.41 11.44
CA THR A 207 -1.97 -17.04 11.77
C THR A 207 -2.82 -16.09 10.95
N GLN A 208 -3.70 -15.34 11.60
CA GLN A 208 -4.31 -14.17 10.99
C GLN A 208 -3.20 -13.33 10.35
N LYS A 209 -3.34 -13.02 9.05
CA LYS A 209 -2.47 -12.07 8.36
C LYS A 209 -2.67 -10.67 8.97
N ARG A 210 -2.10 -10.43 10.12
CA ARG A 210 -1.88 -9.07 10.60
C ARG A 210 -0.67 -8.54 9.84
N GLU A 211 -0.92 -7.70 8.88
CA GLU A 211 0.12 -7.01 8.11
C GLU A 211 1.02 -6.12 8.99
N ARG A 212 0.68 -5.90 10.25
CA ARG A 212 1.46 -5.09 11.18
C ARG A 212 1.56 -5.79 12.53
N PHE A 213 2.77 -6.14 12.90
CA PHE A 213 3.09 -6.52 14.26
C PHE A 213 2.95 -5.29 15.17
N VAL A 214 2.08 -5.38 16.20
CA VAL A 214 1.85 -4.30 17.15
C VAL A 214 2.19 -4.80 18.55
N LEU A 215 3.10 -4.12 19.24
CA LEU A 215 3.51 -4.42 20.61
C LEU A 215 2.44 -3.98 21.61
N GLY A 216 2.20 -4.82 22.64
CA GLY A 216 1.37 -4.47 23.79
C GLY A 216 2.01 -3.36 24.66
N LYS A 217 1.24 -2.76 25.56
CA LYS A 217 1.75 -1.69 26.46
C LYS A 217 2.89 -2.22 27.34
N ASN A 218 2.68 -3.36 28.00
CA ASN A 218 3.66 -3.97 28.89
C ASN A 218 4.95 -4.38 28.15
N ASP A 219 4.83 -4.90 26.91
CA ASP A 219 5.99 -5.22 26.08
C ASP A 219 6.81 -3.96 25.76
N ARG A 220 6.14 -2.83 25.47
CA ARG A 220 6.82 -1.57 25.15
C ARG A 220 7.53 -1.00 26.37
N GLU A 221 6.89 -0.99 27.53
CA GLU A 221 7.47 -0.54 28.80
C GLU A 221 8.72 -1.35 29.17
N SER A 222 8.64 -2.68 29.04
CA SER A 222 9.79 -3.57 29.25
C SER A 222 10.93 -3.27 28.30
N ILE A 223 10.64 -3.03 26.99
CA ILE A 223 11.63 -2.71 26.00
C ILE A 223 12.27 -1.34 26.28
N TYR A 224 11.51 -0.33 26.67
CA TYR A 224 12.05 1.00 27.00
C TYR A 224 13.06 0.91 28.16
N ASN A 225 12.74 0.14 29.19
CA ASN A 225 13.65 -0.07 30.31
C ASN A 225 14.90 -0.86 29.88
N GLU A 226 14.73 -1.93 29.09
CA GLU A 226 15.86 -2.73 28.58
C GLU A 226 16.82 -1.88 27.72
N VAL A 227 16.30 -1.02 26.84
CA VAL A 227 17.13 -0.11 26.06
C VAL A 227 17.86 0.89 26.94
N MET A 228 17.17 1.43 27.98
CA MET A 228 17.78 2.35 28.94
C MET A 228 18.93 1.72 29.74
N ASP A 229 18.77 0.44 30.07
CA ASP A 229 19.77 -0.30 30.87
C ASP A 229 20.94 -0.81 30.02
N SER A 230 20.67 -1.08 28.73
CA SER A 230 21.67 -1.62 27.80
C SER A 230 22.60 -0.58 27.20
N LEU A 231 22.25 0.71 27.26
CA LEU A 231 23.06 1.80 26.72
C LEU A 231 23.74 2.60 27.80
N GLU A 232 25.02 2.91 27.62
CA GLU A 232 25.79 3.83 28.48
C GLU A 232 25.38 5.28 28.21
N PHE A 233 24.11 5.58 28.45
CA PHE A 233 23.62 6.95 28.34
C PHE A 233 24.16 7.85 29.44
N THR A 234 24.51 9.06 29.08
CA THR A 234 24.64 10.15 30.03
C THR A 234 23.31 10.44 30.73
N PRO A 235 23.27 11.07 31.90
CA PRO A 235 22.03 11.43 32.59
C PRO A 235 21.07 12.26 31.71
N GLU A 236 21.62 13.12 30.84
CA GLU A 236 20.86 13.96 29.93
C GLU A 236 20.27 13.16 28.78
N GLU A 237 21.01 12.22 28.20
CA GLU A 237 20.54 11.33 27.15
C GLU A 237 19.45 10.37 27.68
N LYS A 238 19.62 9.84 28.90
CA LYS A 238 18.58 9.04 29.57
C LYS A 238 17.29 9.84 29.75
N LYS A 239 17.39 11.10 30.12
CA LYS A 239 16.24 12.00 30.27
C LYS A 239 15.54 12.23 28.95
N ARG A 240 16.29 12.57 27.88
CA ARG A 240 15.74 12.77 26.54
C ARG A 240 15.09 11.52 25.98
N TYR A 241 15.70 10.36 26.17
CA TYR A 241 15.13 9.10 25.74
C TYR A 241 13.82 8.81 26.46
N ARG A 242 13.75 9.02 27.78
CA ARG A 242 12.52 8.85 28.57
C ARG A 242 11.42 9.81 28.11
N GLU A 243 11.72 11.08 27.94
CA GLU A 243 10.77 12.10 27.45
C GLU A 243 10.22 11.73 26.07
N SER A 244 11.04 11.21 25.17
CA SER A 244 10.61 10.73 23.86
C SER A 244 9.67 9.49 23.95
N CYS A 245 9.97 8.56 24.86
CA CYS A 245 9.12 7.39 25.10
C CYS A 245 7.76 7.80 25.69
N ASP A 246 7.78 8.66 26.70
CA ASP A 246 6.57 9.17 27.36
C ASP A 246 5.68 9.96 26.39
N PHE A 247 6.28 10.78 25.53
CA PHE A 247 5.57 11.50 24.48
C PHE A 247 4.82 10.55 23.51
N CYS A 248 5.46 9.47 23.09
CA CYS A 248 4.84 8.46 22.24
C CYS A 248 3.72 7.70 22.96
N GLU A 249 3.90 7.35 24.24
CA GLU A 249 2.87 6.62 25.02
C GLU A 249 1.67 7.51 25.34
N ASP A 250 1.87 8.77 25.66
CA ASP A 250 0.78 9.75 25.85
C ASP A 250 -0.08 9.91 24.61
N TYR A 251 0.54 9.95 23.44
CA TYR A 251 -0.23 9.99 22.19
C TYR A 251 -1.03 8.71 21.97
N ARG A 252 -0.43 7.53 22.18
CA ARG A 252 -1.15 6.25 22.10
C ARG A 252 -2.33 6.20 23.03
N ARG A 253 -2.14 6.68 24.27
CA ARG A 253 -3.21 6.77 25.29
C ARG A 253 -4.36 7.66 24.80
N ARG A 254 -4.07 8.88 24.36
CA ARG A 254 -5.08 9.81 23.81
C ARG A 254 -5.82 9.23 22.62
N LYS A 255 -5.10 8.60 21.70
CA LYS A 255 -5.70 7.95 20.53
C LYS A 255 -6.60 6.77 20.89
N ALA A 256 -6.23 5.98 21.89
CA ALA A 256 -7.06 4.88 22.40
C ALA A 256 -8.35 5.41 23.04
N ILE A 257 -8.27 6.47 23.86
CA ILE A 257 -9.42 7.15 24.46
C ILE A 257 -10.36 7.71 23.37
N TYR A 258 -9.82 8.44 22.39
CA TYR A 258 -10.61 8.97 21.28
C TYR A 258 -11.33 7.85 20.49
N LYS A 259 -10.67 6.73 20.27
CA LYS A 259 -11.26 5.58 19.58
C LYS A 259 -12.38 4.92 20.41
N LEU A 260 -12.23 4.86 21.73
CA LEU A 260 -13.28 4.41 22.65
C LEU A 260 -14.48 5.34 22.64
N LEU A 261 -14.28 6.64 22.76
CA LEU A 261 -15.35 7.64 22.69
C LEU A 261 -16.12 7.57 21.37
N LYS A 262 -15.40 7.45 20.26
CA LYS A 262 -16.01 7.29 18.92
C LYS A 262 -16.78 5.98 18.77
N SER A 263 -16.39 4.89 19.46
CA SER A 263 -17.11 3.62 19.44
C SER A 263 -18.38 3.63 20.33
N GLN A 264 -18.48 4.55 21.27
CA GLN A 264 -19.66 4.75 22.14
C GLN A 264 -20.73 5.61 21.47
N VAL A 265 -20.42 6.36 20.40
CA VAL A 265 -21.45 6.98 19.56
C VAL A 265 -22.25 5.85 18.95
N GLU A 266 -23.53 5.75 19.33
CA GLU A 266 -24.47 4.71 18.88
C GLU A 266 -24.31 4.49 17.37
N HIS A 267 -23.80 3.32 17.00
CA HIS A 267 -23.97 2.84 15.65
C HIS A 267 -25.48 2.61 15.49
N LYS A 268 -26.17 3.58 14.90
CA LYS A 268 -27.49 3.30 14.30
C LYS A 268 -27.28 2.05 13.47
N GLY A 269 -27.97 0.96 13.84
CA GLY A 269 -27.81 -0.33 13.18
C GLY A 269 -27.80 -0.09 11.68
N HIS A 270 -26.84 -0.69 10.97
CA HIS A 270 -26.72 -0.57 9.52
C HIS A 270 -27.97 -1.22 8.90
N GLY A 271 -29.03 -0.43 8.77
CA GLY A 271 -30.09 -0.71 7.83
C GLY A 271 -29.46 -0.83 6.44
N ARG A 272 -30.09 -1.54 5.51
CA ARG A 272 -29.66 -1.53 4.10
C ARG A 272 -29.43 -0.10 3.68
N ASN A 273 -28.25 0.20 3.13
CA ASN A 273 -28.03 1.50 2.51
C ASN A 273 -29.15 1.75 1.48
N PRO A 274 -29.73 2.94 1.43
CA PRO A 274 -30.70 3.28 0.41
C PRO A 274 -30.08 3.02 -0.97
N LEU A 275 -30.90 2.59 -1.91
CA LEU A 275 -30.45 2.40 -3.28
C LEU A 275 -29.96 3.75 -3.85
N PRO A 276 -28.87 3.76 -4.65
CA PRO A 276 -28.34 5.00 -5.22
C PRO A 276 -29.41 5.76 -6.02
N GLU A 277 -29.55 7.06 -5.74
CA GLU A 277 -30.54 7.93 -6.40
C GLU A 277 -30.19 8.18 -7.87
N ASN A 278 -28.91 8.13 -8.21
CA ASN A 278 -28.39 8.36 -9.57
C ASN A 278 -28.60 7.19 -10.53
N LEU A 279 -29.13 6.04 -10.08
CA LEU A 279 -29.48 4.95 -10.98
C LEU A 279 -30.87 5.17 -11.60
N PRO A 280 -31.00 5.05 -12.93
CA PRO A 280 -32.32 5.15 -13.58
C PRO A 280 -33.24 4.05 -13.07
N ARG A 281 -34.49 4.42 -12.81
CA ARG A 281 -35.54 3.49 -12.42
C ARG A 281 -36.36 3.13 -13.64
N LEU A 282 -36.46 1.82 -13.88
CA LEU A 282 -37.33 1.29 -14.94
C LEU A 282 -38.81 1.36 -14.52
N GLU A 283 -39.71 1.19 -15.48
CA GLU A 283 -41.13 1.11 -15.21
C GLU A 283 -41.44 -0.03 -14.24
N GLU A 284 -42.39 0.23 -13.34
CA GLU A 284 -42.83 -0.74 -12.35
C GLU A 284 -43.52 -1.93 -13.04
N LYS A 285 -43.13 -3.15 -12.69
CA LYS A 285 -43.76 -4.38 -13.15
C LYS A 285 -44.67 -4.89 -12.05
N VAL A 286 -45.97 -4.90 -12.30
CA VAL A 286 -46.92 -5.51 -11.40
C VAL A 286 -46.97 -7.01 -11.65
N LEU A 287 -46.68 -7.81 -10.61
CA LEU A 287 -46.74 -9.25 -10.66
C LEU A 287 -48.06 -9.73 -10.06
N TRP A 288 -48.99 -10.07 -10.92
CA TRP A 288 -50.27 -10.60 -10.51
C TRP A 288 -50.17 -12.08 -10.11
N PRO A 289 -50.98 -12.53 -9.14
CA PRO A 289 -51.06 -13.94 -8.80
C PRO A 289 -51.50 -14.81 -9.99
N GLU A 290 -51.03 -16.05 -9.99
CA GLU A 290 -51.44 -17.02 -11.00
C GLU A 290 -52.98 -17.23 -10.95
N GLY A 291 -53.69 -17.15 -12.09
CA GLY A 291 -55.13 -17.22 -12.17
C GLY A 291 -55.92 -15.91 -12.02
N TYR A 292 -55.23 -14.77 -11.73
CA TYR A 292 -55.88 -13.45 -11.68
C TYR A 292 -56.04 -12.85 -13.08
N VAL A 293 -54.99 -12.95 -13.91
CA VAL A 293 -54.98 -12.35 -15.27
C VAL A 293 -56.00 -13.06 -16.17
N GLY A 294 -56.96 -12.32 -16.69
CA GLY A 294 -58.10 -12.81 -17.48
C GLY A 294 -59.34 -13.17 -16.66
N HIS A 295 -59.29 -12.98 -15.34
CA HIS A 295 -60.39 -13.19 -14.40
C HIS A 295 -60.51 -12.03 -13.40
N GLU A 296 -60.09 -10.82 -13.82
CA GLU A 296 -60.01 -9.63 -12.95
C GLU A 296 -61.35 -9.26 -12.30
N ASP A 297 -62.46 -9.53 -13.01
CA ASP A 297 -63.82 -9.29 -12.53
C ASP A 297 -64.27 -10.21 -11.37
N GLU A 298 -63.56 -11.30 -11.15
CA GLU A 298 -63.84 -12.26 -10.07
C GLU A 298 -63.13 -11.98 -8.76
N TYR A 299 -62.22 -10.94 -8.73
CA TYR A 299 -61.34 -10.67 -7.59
C TYR A 299 -61.33 -9.20 -7.18
N ASP A 300 -61.38 -8.95 -5.88
CA ASP A 300 -61.13 -7.63 -5.30
C ASP A 300 -59.68 -7.47 -4.87
N ILE A 301 -59.05 -6.33 -5.17
CA ILE A 301 -57.71 -6.01 -4.72
C ILE A 301 -57.75 -5.57 -3.25
N VAL A 302 -57.48 -6.47 -2.33
CA VAL A 302 -57.46 -6.20 -0.88
C VAL A 302 -56.27 -5.38 -0.45
N TYR A 303 -55.10 -5.54 -1.10
CA TYR A 303 -53.88 -4.82 -0.85
C TYR A 303 -53.04 -4.68 -2.12
N SER A 304 -52.68 -3.46 -2.47
CA SER A 304 -51.92 -3.14 -3.71
C SER A 304 -50.48 -3.65 -3.70
N GLY A 305 -49.98 -4.20 -2.60
CA GLY A 305 -48.63 -4.66 -2.46
C GLY A 305 -47.64 -3.56 -2.07
N LYS A 306 -46.49 -4.00 -1.59
CA LYS A 306 -45.36 -3.10 -1.29
C LYS A 306 -44.37 -3.16 -2.45
N VAL A 307 -43.97 -2.02 -2.96
CA VAL A 307 -42.93 -1.93 -3.98
C VAL A 307 -41.62 -2.46 -3.43
N GLN A 308 -41.02 -3.41 -4.13
CA GLN A 308 -39.70 -3.96 -3.84
C GLN A 308 -38.77 -3.62 -5.00
N GLU A 309 -37.73 -2.87 -4.72
CA GLU A 309 -36.74 -2.46 -5.71
C GLU A 309 -35.55 -3.43 -5.75
N PHE A 310 -35.14 -3.82 -6.96
CA PHE A 310 -33.98 -4.68 -7.22
C PHE A 310 -33.05 -4.01 -8.18
N ILE A 311 -31.71 -4.13 -7.94
CA ILE A 311 -30.70 -3.70 -8.89
C ILE A 311 -30.59 -4.74 -9.99
N VAL A 312 -30.96 -4.36 -11.21
CA VAL A 312 -30.88 -5.22 -12.40
C VAL A 312 -29.77 -4.70 -13.32
N PRO A 313 -28.79 -5.53 -13.71
CA PRO A 313 -27.76 -5.09 -14.64
C PRO A 313 -28.37 -4.81 -16.02
N ALA A 314 -27.96 -3.70 -16.64
CA ALA A 314 -28.31 -3.42 -18.02
C ALA A 314 -27.72 -4.51 -18.93
N LYS A 315 -28.46 -4.93 -19.95
CA LYS A 315 -27.92 -5.79 -21.01
C LYS A 315 -26.86 -4.96 -21.76
N VAL A 316 -25.61 -5.43 -21.73
CA VAL A 316 -24.56 -4.84 -22.55
C VAL A 316 -24.86 -5.21 -23.99
N GLN A 317 -25.31 -4.24 -24.78
CA GLN A 317 -25.56 -4.43 -26.22
C GLN A 317 -24.60 -3.50 -26.97
N TYR A 318 -24.05 -4.02 -28.08
CA TYR A 318 -23.36 -3.21 -29.06
C TYR A 318 -24.38 -2.74 -30.10
N PHE A 319 -24.30 -1.47 -30.44
CA PHE A 319 -25.18 -0.85 -31.44
C PHE A 319 -24.35 -0.43 -32.65
N ILE A 320 -24.95 -0.50 -33.83
CA ILE A 320 -24.42 0.13 -35.04
C ILE A 320 -25.14 1.46 -35.17
N GLN A 321 -24.39 2.57 -35.00
CA GLN A 321 -24.93 3.91 -35.18
C GLN A 321 -24.58 4.41 -36.58
N PRO A 322 -25.54 4.49 -37.52
CA PRO A 322 -25.29 5.05 -38.85
C PRO A 322 -25.27 6.59 -38.79
N TYR A 323 -24.29 7.18 -39.45
CA TYR A 323 -24.18 8.61 -39.65
C TYR A 323 -24.24 8.93 -41.13
N ARG A 324 -25.06 9.93 -41.51
CA ARG A 324 -25.11 10.50 -42.86
C ARG A 324 -24.59 11.93 -42.77
N ARG A 325 -23.59 12.23 -43.58
CA ARG A 325 -22.97 13.58 -43.62
C ARG A 325 -23.26 14.23 -44.99
N PRO A 326 -24.37 15.00 -45.12
CA PRO A 326 -24.63 15.74 -46.34
C PRO A 326 -23.56 16.80 -46.57
N VAL A 327 -23.19 16.97 -47.82
CA VAL A 327 -22.38 18.10 -48.25
C VAL A 327 -23.32 19.17 -48.75
N VAL A 328 -23.24 20.36 -48.19
CA VAL A 328 -24.13 21.46 -48.52
C VAL A 328 -23.37 22.65 -49.06
N ARG A 329 -24.04 23.45 -49.89
CA ARG A 329 -23.54 24.73 -50.45
C ARG A 329 -24.62 25.78 -50.28
N ARG A 330 -24.22 27.00 -50.02
CA ARG A 330 -25.16 28.12 -49.94
C ARG A 330 -25.78 28.38 -51.32
N LYS A 331 -27.09 28.66 -51.38
CA LYS A 331 -27.81 28.90 -52.64
C LYS A 331 -27.51 30.29 -53.21
N ASP A 332 -27.21 31.25 -52.33
CA ASP A 332 -26.90 32.64 -52.66
C ASP A 332 -25.45 32.87 -53.10
N ASP A 333 -24.56 31.93 -52.85
CA ASP A 333 -23.17 31.99 -53.25
C ASP A 333 -22.66 30.69 -53.81
N PRO A 334 -22.84 30.42 -55.11
CA PRO A 334 -22.42 29.15 -55.73
C PRO A 334 -20.93 28.99 -55.86
N LEU A 335 -20.11 30.02 -55.55
CA LEU A 335 -18.65 29.96 -55.57
C LEU A 335 -18.06 29.67 -54.20
N GLN A 336 -18.87 29.65 -53.12
CA GLN A 336 -18.42 29.30 -51.78
C GLN A 336 -18.03 27.82 -51.64
N HIS A 337 -17.14 27.56 -50.67
CA HIS A 337 -16.70 26.20 -50.34
C HIS A 337 -17.88 25.31 -49.91
N LEU A 338 -17.76 24.05 -50.29
CA LEU A 338 -18.66 23.01 -49.80
C LEU A 338 -18.51 22.83 -48.31
N LEU A 339 -19.63 22.79 -47.59
CA LEU A 339 -19.67 22.56 -46.15
C LEU A 339 -20.09 21.09 -45.87
N CYS A 340 -19.27 20.40 -45.14
CA CYS A 340 -19.58 19.07 -44.65
C CYS A 340 -19.26 18.98 -43.15
N SER A 341 -20.15 18.34 -42.39
CA SER A 341 -19.93 18.12 -40.96
C SER A 341 -18.73 17.19 -40.74
N PRO A 342 -17.83 17.48 -39.81
CA PRO A 342 -16.83 16.52 -39.37
C PRO A 342 -17.48 15.25 -38.79
N CYS A 343 -16.83 14.10 -38.91
CA CYS A 343 -17.24 12.88 -38.21
C CYS A 343 -16.44 12.75 -36.92
N TYR A 344 -17.05 13.09 -35.80
CA TYR A 344 -16.40 13.02 -34.48
C TYR A 344 -16.22 11.60 -33.98
N GLU A 345 -16.94 10.62 -34.55
CA GLU A 345 -16.84 9.21 -34.17
C GLU A 345 -15.72 8.46 -34.93
N ASP A 346 -15.13 9.11 -35.94
CA ASP A 346 -14.07 8.51 -36.77
C ASP A 346 -12.71 8.75 -36.11
N VAL A 347 -12.42 7.96 -35.05
CA VAL A 347 -11.14 8.03 -34.33
C VAL A 347 -10.00 7.60 -35.24
N PHE A 348 -10.17 6.48 -35.97
CA PHE A 348 -9.19 5.97 -36.92
C PHE A 348 -9.78 5.87 -38.32
N TRP A 349 -9.01 6.25 -39.33
CA TRP A 349 -9.43 6.13 -40.71
C TRP A 349 -9.79 4.67 -41.03
N LYS A 350 -10.97 4.46 -41.62
CA LYS A 350 -11.53 3.15 -41.99
C LYS A 350 -11.80 2.21 -40.78
N SER A 351 -11.81 2.70 -39.56
CA SER A 351 -12.24 1.92 -38.39
C SER A 351 -13.73 2.11 -38.14
N TYR A 352 -14.38 1.08 -37.67
CA TYR A 352 -15.76 1.14 -37.19
C TYR A 352 -15.85 1.18 -35.65
N ALA A 353 -14.71 1.26 -34.97
CA ALA A 353 -14.65 1.38 -33.52
C ALA A 353 -14.87 2.83 -33.08
N SER A 354 -15.92 3.08 -32.31
CA SER A 354 -16.15 4.40 -31.73
C SER A 354 -15.18 4.68 -30.56
N ALA A 355 -15.06 5.94 -30.18
CA ALA A 355 -14.25 6.37 -29.06
C ALA A 355 -14.65 5.65 -27.75
N GLU A 356 -15.97 5.43 -27.56
CA GLU A 356 -16.52 4.71 -26.39
C GLU A 356 -16.09 3.25 -26.36
N LEU A 357 -16.14 2.56 -27.52
CA LEU A 357 -15.70 1.16 -27.60
C LEU A 357 -14.20 1.03 -27.29
N LEU A 358 -13.39 1.90 -27.87
CA LEU A 358 -11.94 1.94 -27.65
C LEU A 358 -11.60 2.25 -26.19
N ALA A 359 -12.20 3.28 -25.61
CA ALA A 359 -12.00 3.65 -24.21
C ALA A 359 -12.41 2.53 -23.25
N LYS A 360 -13.56 1.89 -23.49
CA LYS A 360 -14.03 0.73 -22.71
C LYS A 360 -13.07 -0.44 -22.80
N MET A 361 -12.53 -0.73 -23.98
CA MET A 361 -11.58 -1.80 -24.21
C MET A 361 -10.28 -1.59 -23.44
N GLU A 362 -9.73 -0.38 -23.48
CA GLU A 362 -8.50 -0.02 -22.76
C GLU A 362 -8.71 -0.01 -21.23
N ASN A 363 -9.83 0.57 -20.76
CA ASN A 363 -10.20 0.54 -19.35
C ASN A 363 -10.35 -0.90 -18.84
N ALA A 364 -10.99 -1.77 -19.60
CA ALA A 364 -11.12 -3.18 -19.25
C ALA A 364 -9.77 -3.87 -19.12
N LYS A 365 -8.77 -3.56 -19.97
CA LYS A 365 -7.43 -4.16 -19.92
C LYS A 365 -6.60 -3.62 -18.75
N TYR A 366 -6.50 -2.32 -18.58
CA TYR A 366 -5.52 -1.69 -17.69
C TYR A 366 -6.07 -1.37 -16.29
N VAL A 367 -7.38 -1.19 -16.15
CA VAL A 367 -8.04 -0.93 -14.87
C VAL A 367 -8.70 -2.17 -14.32
N LEU A 368 -9.47 -2.91 -15.14
CA LEU A 368 -10.16 -4.13 -14.73
C LEU A 368 -9.32 -5.40 -14.94
N HIS A 369 -8.12 -5.27 -15.49
CA HIS A 369 -7.15 -6.35 -15.72
C HIS A 369 -7.70 -7.50 -16.60
N LEU A 370 -8.62 -7.19 -17.52
CA LEU A 370 -9.24 -8.14 -18.43
C LEU A 370 -8.43 -8.23 -19.75
N PRO A 371 -7.68 -9.32 -20.03
CA PRO A 371 -6.89 -9.45 -21.25
C PRO A 371 -7.75 -9.39 -22.50
N PHE A 372 -7.21 -8.89 -23.61
CA PHE A 372 -7.94 -8.78 -24.89
C PHE A 372 -8.58 -10.08 -25.34
N ASN A 373 -7.89 -11.22 -25.17
CA ASN A 373 -8.48 -12.52 -25.49
C ASN A 373 -9.81 -12.80 -24.74
N ARG A 374 -9.89 -12.42 -23.47
CA ARG A 374 -11.12 -12.55 -22.67
C ARG A 374 -12.19 -11.54 -23.11
N GLN A 375 -11.77 -10.32 -23.45
CA GLN A 375 -12.67 -9.29 -23.99
C GLN A 375 -13.28 -9.74 -25.34
N ILE A 376 -12.47 -10.27 -26.25
CA ILE A 376 -12.93 -10.80 -27.56
C ILE A 376 -13.95 -11.93 -27.36
N LYS A 377 -13.71 -12.84 -26.40
CA LYS A 377 -14.67 -13.90 -26.06
C LYS A 377 -15.99 -13.31 -25.56
N LYS A 378 -15.91 -12.28 -24.71
CA LYS A 378 -17.12 -11.59 -24.19
C LYS A 378 -17.84 -10.83 -25.30
N MET A 379 -17.14 -10.10 -26.15
CA MET A 379 -17.70 -9.43 -27.32
C MET A 379 -18.46 -10.40 -28.22
N LYS A 380 -17.88 -11.57 -28.49
CA LYS A 380 -18.51 -12.63 -29.29
C LYS A 380 -19.78 -13.16 -28.65
N GLN A 381 -19.80 -13.34 -27.33
CA GLN A 381 -21.02 -13.72 -26.59
C GLN A 381 -22.11 -12.65 -26.68
N ASP A 382 -21.74 -11.39 -26.75
CA ASP A 382 -22.62 -10.23 -26.86
C ASP A 382 -23.00 -9.91 -28.31
N GLY A 383 -22.62 -10.77 -29.29
CA GLY A 383 -22.96 -10.62 -30.71
C GLY A 383 -21.96 -9.88 -31.57
N LEU A 384 -20.86 -9.35 -30.99
CA LEU A 384 -19.82 -8.65 -31.75
C LEU A 384 -18.62 -9.58 -32.01
N SER A 385 -18.44 -9.99 -33.27
CA SER A 385 -17.33 -10.87 -33.68
C SER A 385 -16.19 -10.02 -34.23
N VAL A 386 -15.04 -9.98 -33.50
CA VAL A 386 -13.85 -9.20 -33.86
C VAL A 386 -12.64 -10.12 -33.83
N SER A 387 -11.71 -9.93 -34.77
CA SER A 387 -10.46 -10.69 -34.78
C SER A 387 -9.47 -10.19 -33.72
N PRO A 388 -8.57 -11.04 -33.21
CA PRO A 388 -7.49 -10.60 -32.32
C PRO A 388 -6.57 -9.55 -32.94
N SER A 389 -6.31 -9.63 -34.25
CA SER A 389 -5.52 -8.61 -34.97
C SER A 389 -6.19 -7.25 -34.92
N THR A 390 -7.50 -7.18 -35.26
CA THR A 390 -8.25 -5.92 -35.22
C THR A 390 -8.21 -5.25 -33.84
N VAL A 391 -8.37 -6.04 -32.76
CA VAL A 391 -8.31 -5.51 -31.39
C VAL A 391 -6.90 -5.00 -31.06
N ASN A 392 -5.85 -5.68 -31.54
CA ASN A 392 -4.47 -5.20 -31.36
C ASN A 392 -4.21 -3.93 -32.17
N ASP A 393 -4.70 -3.85 -33.42
CA ASP A 393 -4.58 -2.66 -34.27
C ASP A 393 -5.29 -1.46 -33.62
N TRP A 394 -6.46 -1.67 -33.04
CA TRP A 394 -7.17 -0.63 -32.28
C TRP A 394 -6.35 -0.18 -31.06
N HIS A 395 -5.77 -1.11 -30.31
CA HIS A 395 -4.92 -0.79 -29.17
C HIS A 395 -3.67 0.00 -29.58
N GLU A 396 -3.00 -0.42 -30.65
CA GLU A 396 -1.85 0.30 -31.20
C GLU A 396 -2.24 1.72 -31.60
N GLY A 397 -3.34 1.88 -32.36
CA GLY A 397 -3.84 3.18 -32.74
C GLY A 397 -4.20 4.08 -31.55
N VAL A 398 -4.87 3.55 -30.52
CA VAL A 398 -5.15 4.33 -29.28
C VAL A 398 -3.84 4.80 -28.66
N CYS A 399 -2.84 3.93 -28.54
CA CYS A 399 -1.56 4.30 -27.95
C CYS A 399 -0.83 5.39 -28.76
N ASP A 400 -0.84 5.30 -30.10
CA ASP A 400 -0.25 6.31 -30.97
C ASP A 400 -0.94 7.69 -30.77
N PHE A 401 -2.26 7.69 -30.58
CA PHE A 401 -3.02 8.92 -30.31
C PHE A 401 -2.68 9.57 -28.97
N VAL A 402 -2.48 8.77 -27.92
CA VAL A 402 -2.21 9.30 -26.58
C VAL A 402 -0.72 9.46 -26.27
N GLU A 403 0.19 9.02 -27.16
CA GLU A 403 1.64 9.17 -26.98
C GLU A 403 2.07 10.62 -26.70
N PRO A 404 1.54 11.65 -27.41
CA PRO A 404 1.89 13.05 -27.10
C PRO A 404 1.49 13.47 -25.68
N LEU A 405 0.38 12.95 -25.15
CA LEU A 405 -0.05 13.20 -23.78
C LEU A 405 0.84 12.49 -22.77
N TYR A 406 1.27 11.28 -23.09
CA TYR A 406 2.21 10.54 -22.26
C TYR A 406 3.56 11.26 -22.15
N GLU A 407 4.12 11.77 -23.27
CA GLU A 407 5.37 12.53 -23.24
C GLU A 407 5.22 13.85 -22.45
N LEU A 408 4.10 14.57 -22.59
CA LEU A 408 3.80 15.75 -21.77
C LEU A 408 3.70 15.41 -20.29
N GLN A 409 3.01 14.30 -19.93
CA GLN A 409 2.94 13.85 -18.53
C GLN A 409 4.32 13.46 -18.00
N LYS A 410 5.14 12.79 -18.82
CA LYS A 410 6.51 12.44 -18.46
C LYS A 410 7.36 13.67 -18.18
N GLU A 411 7.32 14.67 -19.04
CA GLU A 411 8.02 15.93 -18.85
C GLU A 411 7.61 16.60 -17.54
N ARG A 412 6.32 16.69 -17.26
CA ARG A 412 5.77 17.27 -16.04
C ARG A 412 6.16 16.50 -14.77
N VAL A 413 6.09 15.18 -14.80
CA VAL A 413 6.51 14.36 -13.65
C VAL A 413 8.01 14.47 -13.44
N MET A 414 8.80 14.39 -14.51
CA MET A 414 10.26 14.45 -14.42
C MET A 414 10.81 15.86 -14.12
N SER A 415 10.01 16.91 -14.24
CA SER A 415 10.37 18.26 -13.76
C SER A 415 10.09 18.49 -12.28
N SER A 416 9.50 17.51 -11.57
CA SER A 416 9.16 17.66 -10.16
C SER A 416 10.41 17.72 -9.27
N MET A 417 10.38 18.60 -8.26
CA MET A 417 11.46 18.73 -7.28
C MET A 417 11.65 17.48 -6.42
N LEU A 418 10.55 16.80 -6.12
CA LEU A 418 10.51 15.61 -5.28
C LEU A 418 9.89 14.45 -6.05
N LEU A 419 10.65 13.38 -6.20
CA LEU A 419 10.21 12.16 -6.83
C LEU A 419 10.19 10.99 -5.84
N SER A 420 9.32 10.03 -6.11
CA SER A 420 9.41 8.69 -5.55
C SER A 420 9.52 7.66 -6.68
N ALA A 421 10.27 6.59 -6.45
CA ALA A 421 10.52 5.58 -7.48
C ALA A 421 10.38 4.17 -6.93
N ASP A 422 9.82 3.29 -7.77
CA ASP A 422 9.78 1.84 -7.54
C ASP A 422 9.93 1.11 -8.88
N GLY A 423 10.30 -0.15 -8.84
CA GLY A 423 10.50 -0.93 -10.06
C GLY A 423 10.01 -2.37 -9.91
N SER A 424 9.30 -2.84 -10.93
CA SER A 424 8.79 -4.21 -10.96
C SER A 424 9.23 -4.94 -12.24
N PRO A 425 9.61 -6.23 -12.14
CA PRO A 425 9.91 -7.02 -13.32
C PRO A 425 8.67 -7.16 -14.19
N PHE A 426 8.87 -7.04 -15.50
CA PHE A 426 7.83 -7.17 -16.51
C PHE A 426 8.26 -8.16 -17.59
N PRO A 427 7.61 -9.34 -17.71
CA PRO A 427 8.02 -10.35 -18.65
C PRO A 427 7.73 -9.94 -20.11
N ILE A 428 8.70 -10.07 -20.98
CA ILE A 428 8.59 -9.86 -22.41
C ILE A 428 8.99 -11.16 -23.13
N LEU A 429 8.28 -11.55 -24.16
CA LEU A 429 8.60 -12.73 -24.94
C LEU A 429 9.87 -12.49 -25.78
N ASP A 430 10.86 -13.35 -25.59
CA ASP A 430 12.03 -13.44 -26.47
C ASP A 430 11.74 -14.53 -27.51
N CYS A 431 11.40 -14.09 -28.73
CA CYS A 431 11.02 -15.00 -29.80
C CYS A 431 12.17 -15.91 -30.27
N GLU A 432 13.43 -15.45 -30.13
CA GLU A 432 14.60 -16.25 -30.52
C GLU A 432 14.83 -17.41 -29.50
N LYS A 433 14.59 -17.14 -28.23
CA LYS A 433 14.80 -18.12 -27.16
C LYS A 433 13.55 -18.90 -26.78
N HIS A 434 12.42 -18.63 -27.40
CA HIS A 434 11.10 -19.20 -27.06
C HIS A 434 10.78 -19.18 -25.56
N LYS A 435 11.20 -18.11 -24.84
CA LYS A 435 10.98 -17.91 -23.41
C LYS A 435 10.78 -16.45 -23.08
N THR A 436 10.19 -16.18 -21.92
CA THR A 436 10.07 -14.81 -21.42
C THR A 436 11.35 -14.35 -20.74
N VAL A 437 11.71 -13.10 -20.96
CA VAL A 437 12.80 -12.38 -20.33
C VAL A 437 12.22 -11.25 -19.49
N ASN A 438 12.67 -11.12 -18.25
CA ASN A 438 12.22 -10.04 -17.39
C ASN A 438 12.93 -8.72 -17.75
N HIS A 439 12.19 -7.79 -18.34
CA HIS A 439 12.52 -6.39 -18.33
C HIS A 439 11.97 -5.76 -17.03
N TYR A 440 12.24 -4.47 -16.80
CA TYR A 440 11.70 -3.75 -15.64
C TYR A 440 10.91 -2.54 -16.11
N LEU A 441 9.71 -2.37 -15.53
CA LEU A 441 9.05 -1.09 -15.53
C LEU A 441 9.46 -0.36 -14.24
N ILE A 442 9.99 0.85 -14.41
CA ILE A 442 10.28 1.77 -13.31
C ILE A 442 9.20 2.83 -13.29
N GLN A 443 8.54 2.96 -12.18
CA GLN A 443 7.61 4.04 -11.92
C GLN A 443 8.37 5.17 -11.24
N TYR A 444 8.25 6.38 -11.78
CA TYR A 444 8.53 7.62 -11.08
C TYR A 444 7.21 8.31 -10.77
N ARG A 445 7.12 8.91 -9.63
CA ARG A 445 5.91 9.59 -9.18
C ARG A 445 6.30 10.94 -8.60
N SER A 446 5.64 11.99 -9.05
CA SER A 446 5.74 13.31 -8.40
C SER A 446 5.18 13.21 -6.98
N VAL A 447 5.96 13.56 -5.98
CA VAL A 447 5.50 13.57 -4.59
C VAL A 447 4.41 14.62 -4.39
N THR A 448 4.55 15.78 -5.05
CA THR A 448 3.67 16.93 -4.92
C THR A 448 2.29 16.68 -5.55
N THR A 449 2.25 16.22 -6.81
CA THR A 449 0.98 16.00 -7.53
C THR A 449 0.43 14.60 -7.36
N GLY A 450 1.27 13.65 -6.98
CA GLY A 450 0.92 12.23 -6.89
C GLY A 450 0.91 11.51 -8.23
N ILE A 451 1.07 12.22 -9.35
CA ILE A 451 0.97 11.69 -10.71
C ILE A 451 2.16 10.76 -11.02
N PRO A 452 1.91 9.53 -11.53
CA PRO A 452 2.95 8.59 -11.89
C PRO A 452 3.37 8.72 -13.35
N ILE A 453 4.58 8.24 -13.64
CA ILE A 453 5.05 7.88 -14.98
C ILE A 453 5.75 6.52 -14.93
N PHE A 454 5.43 5.61 -15.83
CA PHE A 454 6.09 4.32 -15.96
C PHE A 454 7.02 4.35 -17.17
N LEU A 455 8.27 3.97 -16.96
CA LEU A 455 9.31 3.90 -17.99
C LEU A 455 9.82 2.46 -18.11
N VAL A 456 10.04 2.02 -19.33
CA VAL A 456 10.56 0.67 -19.61
C VAL A 456 12.08 0.71 -19.66
N ASN A 457 12.74 -0.20 -18.94
CA ASN A 457 14.18 -0.40 -19.04
C ASN A 457 14.52 -1.07 -20.38
N THR A 458 15.35 -0.41 -21.18
CA THR A 458 15.69 -0.86 -22.53
C THR A 458 17.16 -1.24 -22.68
N LYS A 459 18.06 -0.69 -21.88
CA LYS A 459 19.51 -0.88 -22.00
C LYS A 459 20.00 -2.20 -21.42
N ASN A 460 19.34 -2.71 -20.38
CA ASN A 460 19.65 -4.01 -19.77
C ASN A 460 18.59 -5.04 -20.12
N LYS A 461 18.95 -5.98 -20.99
CA LYS A 461 18.05 -7.11 -21.37
C LYS A 461 17.72 -8.06 -20.22
N HIS A 462 18.47 -8.01 -19.10
CA HIS A 462 18.32 -8.91 -17.98
C HIS A 462 18.46 -8.15 -16.65
N GLY A 463 17.34 -7.71 -16.09
CA GLY A 463 17.27 -7.19 -14.73
C GLY A 463 17.09 -5.66 -14.61
N ARG A 464 17.01 -5.21 -13.37
CA ARG A 464 16.89 -3.80 -12.97
C ARG A 464 18.25 -3.12 -13.15
N GLY A 465 18.49 -2.49 -14.31
CA GLY A 465 19.79 -1.94 -14.65
C GLY A 465 20.05 -0.55 -14.07
N LYS A 466 21.23 -0.34 -13.49
CA LYS A 466 21.69 0.99 -13.06
C LYS A 466 21.75 1.96 -14.25
N ALA A 467 22.16 1.49 -15.43
CA ALA A 467 22.30 2.31 -16.63
C ALA A 467 20.96 2.91 -17.09
N ASP A 468 19.87 2.16 -17.00
CA ASP A 468 18.53 2.65 -17.33
C ASP A 468 18.05 3.72 -16.34
N ILE A 469 18.31 3.51 -15.04
CA ILE A 469 17.97 4.49 -14.01
C ILE A 469 18.75 5.79 -14.20
N MET A 470 20.04 5.68 -14.51
CA MET A 470 20.87 6.85 -14.79
C MET A 470 20.37 7.61 -16.02
N ASP A 471 19.98 6.91 -17.08
CA ASP A 471 19.45 7.52 -18.31
C ASP A 471 18.11 8.21 -18.07
N ASN A 472 17.22 7.56 -17.32
CA ASN A 472 15.92 8.13 -16.96
C ASN A 472 16.03 9.41 -16.13
N LEU A 473 17.06 9.52 -15.27
CA LEU A 473 17.25 10.64 -14.34
C LEU A 473 18.37 11.59 -14.73
N LYS A 474 19.03 11.43 -15.88
CA LYS A 474 20.18 12.25 -16.29
C LYS A 474 19.88 13.74 -16.35
N ASP A 475 18.68 14.07 -16.86
CA ASP A 475 18.22 15.44 -17.06
C ASP A 475 17.33 15.94 -15.89
N TRP A 476 17.09 15.09 -14.90
CA TRP A 476 16.27 15.46 -13.75
C TRP A 476 17.03 16.45 -12.86
N THR A 477 16.42 17.60 -12.60
CA THR A 477 17.01 18.70 -11.81
C THR A 477 16.41 18.85 -10.40
N GLY A 478 15.52 17.96 -9.98
CA GLY A 478 14.85 18.02 -8.68
C GLY A 478 15.78 17.81 -7.48
N LEU A 479 15.27 18.01 -6.28
CA LEU A 479 16.00 18.03 -5.02
C LEU A 479 16.19 16.61 -4.45
N ALA A 480 15.11 15.83 -4.32
CA ALA A 480 15.17 14.57 -3.60
C ALA A 480 14.34 13.44 -4.23
N LEU A 481 14.88 12.22 -4.13
CA LEU A 481 14.28 10.99 -4.60
C LEU A 481 14.07 10.01 -3.45
N MET A 482 12.82 9.53 -3.26
CA MET A 482 12.45 8.43 -2.37
C MET A 482 12.44 7.11 -3.14
N CYS A 483 13.12 6.06 -2.63
CA CYS A 483 13.08 4.74 -3.25
C CYS A 483 13.35 3.60 -2.23
N ASP A 484 13.34 2.36 -2.69
CA ASP A 484 13.88 1.22 -1.95
C ASP A 484 15.42 1.27 -1.84
N ALA A 485 16.03 0.33 -1.13
CA ALA A 485 17.49 0.30 -0.99
C ALA A 485 18.22 -0.35 -2.18
N TYR A 486 17.66 -0.31 -3.37
CA TYR A 486 18.35 -0.77 -4.56
C TYR A 486 19.55 0.14 -4.89
N SER A 487 20.73 -0.47 -4.99
CA SER A 487 22.01 0.25 -5.20
C SER A 487 22.10 0.99 -6.55
N GLY A 488 21.20 0.69 -7.49
CA GLY A 488 21.10 1.41 -8.76
C GLY A 488 20.86 2.90 -8.64
N TYR A 489 20.35 3.36 -7.49
CA TYR A 489 20.14 4.80 -7.20
C TYR A 489 21.31 5.46 -6.43
N ASP A 490 22.28 4.70 -5.92
CA ASP A 490 23.36 5.24 -5.06
C ASP A 490 24.26 6.29 -5.72
N TRP A 491 24.30 6.33 -7.04
CA TRP A 491 25.04 7.35 -7.78
C TRP A 491 24.50 8.77 -7.53
N LEU A 492 23.21 8.91 -7.20
CA LEU A 492 22.60 10.22 -6.87
C LEU A 492 23.26 10.87 -5.66
N LYS A 493 23.74 10.07 -4.70
CA LYS A 493 24.50 10.59 -3.52
C LYS A 493 25.77 11.34 -3.88
N LYS A 494 26.31 11.10 -5.08
CA LYS A 494 27.54 11.73 -5.56
C LYS A 494 27.29 13.04 -6.32
N ILE A 495 26.03 13.35 -6.59
CA ILE A 495 25.66 14.59 -7.27
C ILE A 495 25.36 15.65 -6.22
N ASN A 496 26.12 16.75 -6.27
CA ASN A 496 25.91 17.86 -5.34
C ASN A 496 24.48 18.43 -5.49
N GLY A 497 23.83 18.71 -4.38
CA GLY A 497 22.46 19.23 -4.33
C GLY A 497 21.37 18.18 -4.54
N ARG A 498 21.70 16.87 -4.61
CA ARG A 498 20.72 15.78 -4.69
C ARG A 498 20.66 15.01 -3.38
N ILE A 499 19.45 14.69 -2.95
CA ILE A 499 19.20 13.96 -1.72
C ILE A 499 18.50 12.64 -2.06
N LEU A 500 19.10 11.53 -1.61
CA LEU A 500 18.49 10.21 -1.73
C LEU A 500 17.80 9.87 -0.41
N CYS A 501 16.51 9.55 -0.47
CA CYS A 501 15.73 9.06 0.67
C CYS A 501 15.42 7.59 0.50
N ARG A 502 15.43 6.83 1.60
CA ARG A 502 15.08 5.40 1.62
C ARG A 502 13.78 5.17 2.37
N CYS A 503 12.95 4.29 1.81
CA CYS A 503 11.67 3.92 2.39
C CYS A 503 11.84 3.18 3.73
N VAL A 504 11.28 3.72 4.80
CA VAL A 504 11.35 3.14 6.15
C VAL A 504 10.58 1.82 6.25
N VAL A 505 9.50 1.64 5.49
CA VAL A 505 8.76 0.38 5.44
C VAL A 505 9.65 -0.76 4.91
N HIS A 506 10.50 -0.48 3.91
CA HIS A 506 11.47 -1.46 3.41
C HIS A 506 12.55 -1.80 4.45
N ALA A 507 12.96 -0.85 5.27
CA ALA A 507 13.90 -1.08 6.38
C ALA A 507 13.27 -1.88 7.54
N ARG A 508 11.96 -1.74 7.75
CA ARG A 508 11.21 -2.48 8.77
C ARG A 508 11.01 -3.96 8.42
N ARG A 509 10.79 -4.30 7.14
CA ARG A 509 10.50 -5.68 6.69
C ARG A 509 11.57 -6.72 7.11
N PRO A 510 12.89 -6.48 6.98
CA PRO A 510 13.91 -7.38 7.52
C PRO A 510 13.78 -7.61 9.02
N MET A 511 13.44 -6.57 9.80
CA MET A 511 13.23 -6.68 11.25
C MET A 511 12.04 -7.56 11.61
N GLU A 512 10.93 -7.46 10.85
CA GLU A 512 9.77 -8.35 10.99
C GLU A 512 10.11 -9.81 10.68
N ARG A 513 10.97 -10.05 9.68
CA ARG A 513 11.44 -11.39 9.35
C ARG A 513 12.30 -11.97 10.48
N ALA A 514 13.09 -11.13 11.14
CA ALA A 514 13.97 -11.52 12.24
C ALA A 514 13.21 -11.91 13.51
N LEU A 515 11.91 -11.57 13.66
CA LEU A 515 11.06 -12.04 14.77
C LEU A 515 11.02 -13.55 14.92
N LYS A 516 11.24 -14.31 13.83
CA LYS A 516 11.24 -15.77 13.85
C LYS A 516 12.51 -16.36 14.46
N GLU A 517 13.61 -15.63 14.40
CA GLU A 517 14.94 -16.07 14.82
C GLU A 517 15.32 -15.47 16.18
N ASN A 518 15.21 -14.16 16.28
CA ASN A 518 15.53 -13.42 17.49
C ASN A 518 14.39 -12.44 17.84
N PRO A 519 13.31 -12.92 18.49
CA PRO A 519 12.17 -12.10 18.82
C PRO A 519 12.50 -10.96 19.80
N LYS A 520 13.50 -11.12 20.66
CA LYS A 520 13.89 -10.13 21.65
C LYS A 520 14.41 -8.85 20.95
N LEU A 521 15.49 -8.95 20.20
CA LEU A 521 16.07 -7.80 19.50
C LEU A 521 15.17 -7.28 18.39
N ALA A 522 14.44 -8.16 17.70
CA ALA A 522 13.54 -7.76 16.64
C ALA A 522 12.35 -6.91 17.17
N LYS A 523 11.81 -7.22 18.36
CA LYS A 523 10.78 -6.39 19.01
C LYS A 523 11.28 -4.98 19.33
N VAL A 524 12.51 -4.86 19.82
CA VAL A 524 13.12 -3.55 20.10
C VAL A 524 13.22 -2.72 18.82
N GLY A 525 13.81 -3.26 17.76
CA GLY A 525 13.90 -2.56 16.48
C GLY A 525 12.54 -2.19 15.89
N LEU A 526 11.54 -3.07 16.01
CA LEU A 526 10.18 -2.78 15.55
C LEU A 526 9.51 -1.68 16.37
N LEU A 527 9.80 -1.55 17.66
CA LEU A 527 9.28 -0.47 18.50
C LEU A 527 9.82 0.90 18.04
N PHE A 528 11.10 1.00 17.72
CA PHE A 528 11.67 2.22 17.13
C PHE A 528 10.94 2.61 15.83
N TYR A 529 10.76 1.68 14.90
CA TYR A 529 10.00 1.95 13.67
C TYR A 529 8.54 2.33 13.93
N GLN A 530 7.90 1.75 14.95
CA GLN A 530 6.53 2.12 15.33
C GLN A 530 6.47 3.56 15.89
N ASN A 531 7.44 3.94 16.70
CA ASN A 531 7.52 5.31 17.25
C ASN A 531 7.75 6.33 16.13
N ILE A 532 8.64 6.05 15.18
CA ILE A 532 8.87 6.90 14.02
C ILE A 532 7.59 7.09 13.20
N ASN A 533 6.86 6.02 12.91
CA ASN A 533 5.57 6.10 12.19
C ASN A 533 4.52 6.91 12.98
N LEU A 534 4.54 6.81 14.31
CA LEU A 534 3.62 7.52 15.18
C LEU A 534 3.80 9.05 15.08
N ILE A 535 5.04 9.52 14.91
CA ILE A 535 5.33 10.95 14.69
C ILE A 535 4.66 11.43 13.38
N GLU A 536 4.71 10.67 12.30
CA GLU A 536 4.01 11.02 11.04
C GLU A 536 2.48 11.01 11.19
N GLU A 537 1.94 10.10 12.01
CA GLU A 537 0.50 10.11 12.34
C GLU A 537 0.14 11.39 13.10
N MET A 538 0.94 11.81 14.08
CA MET A 538 0.74 13.07 14.83
C MET A 538 0.80 14.30 13.92
N ILE A 539 1.75 14.34 12.99
CA ILE A 539 1.87 15.43 12.00
C ILE A 539 0.59 15.53 11.18
N LYS A 540 0.09 14.39 10.70
CA LYS A 540 -1.15 14.34 9.92
C LYS A 540 -2.37 14.80 10.72
N GLU A 541 -2.49 14.36 11.99
CA GLU A 541 -3.61 14.75 12.86
C GLU A 541 -3.58 16.23 13.21
N LYS A 542 -2.38 16.80 13.38
CA LYS A 542 -2.20 18.24 13.66
C LYS A 542 -2.29 19.10 12.40
N GLY A 543 -2.31 18.52 11.21
CA GLY A 543 -2.31 19.25 9.95
C GLY A 543 -1.03 20.08 9.71
N LEU A 544 0.13 19.61 10.20
CA LEU A 544 1.38 20.36 10.05
C LEU A 544 1.92 20.25 8.62
N HIS A 545 2.39 21.37 8.08
CA HIS A 545 2.94 21.47 6.73
C HIS A 545 4.22 22.32 6.72
N GLY A 546 4.98 22.25 5.62
CA GLY A 546 6.15 23.08 5.40
C GLY A 546 7.15 23.06 6.55
N ALA A 547 7.65 24.22 6.96
CA ALA A 547 8.68 24.36 7.99
C ALA A 547 8.25 23.81 9.36
N GLU A 548 6.96 23.94 9.73
CA GLU A 548 6.46 23.42 11.01
C GLU A 548 6.52 21.88 11.06
N LYS A 549 6.24 21.22 9.93
CA LYS A 549 6.37 19.77 9.79
C LYS A 549 7.82 19.32 9.92
N ALA A 550 8.75 20.02 9.26
CA ALA A 550 10.18 19.72 9.36
C ALA A 550 10.69 19.91 10.78
N GLN A 551 10.31 21.02 11.44
CA GLN A 551 10.69 21.27 12.83
C GLN A 551 10.13 20.19 13.77
N PHE A 552 8.86 19.82 13.61
CA PHE A 552 8.26 18.78 14.43
C PHE A 552 8.95 17.41 14.27
N ARG A 553 9.42 17.09 13.06
CA ARG A 553 10.23 15.88 12.79
C ARG A 553 11.59 15.96 13.50
N LYS A 554 12.26 17.12 13.45
CA LYS A 554 13.54 17.35 14.16
C LYS A 554 13.37 17.19 15.66
N ASP A 555 12.35 17.78 16.22
CA ASP A 555 12.14 17.75 17.67
C ASP A 555 11.76 16.35 18.18
N ASN A 556 11.05 15.54 17.38
CA ASN A 556 10.43 14.31 17.87
C ASN A 556 10.89 13.03 17.15
N ALA A 557 11.18 13.05 15.84
CA ALA A 557 11.60 11.87 15.10
C ALA A 557 13.14 11.70 15.11
N GLU A 558 13.91 12.78 14.99
CA GLU A 558 15.37 12.73 14.97
C GLU A 558 15.94 12.10 16.24
N PRO A 559 15.52 12.45 17.47
CA PRO A 559 15.99 11.79 18.68
C PRO A 559 15.69 10.29 18.73
N ILE A 560 14.55 9.88 18.16
CA ILE A 560 14.19 8.44 18.07
C ILE A 560 15.17 7.72 17.13
N TRP A 561 15.53 8.33 16.00
CA TRP A 561 16.50 7.78 15.05
C TRP A 561 17.90 7.71 15.63
N GLU A 562 18.35 8.73 16.36
CA GLU A 562 19.63 8.74 17.04
C GLU A 562 19.73 7.61 18.07
N ASN A 563 18.74 7.48 18.94
CA ASN A 563 18.66 6.40 19.93
C ASN A 563 18.59 5.02 19.26
N PHE A 564 17.89 4.90 18.15
CA PHE A 564 17.83 3.66 17.36
C PHE A 564 19.22 3.29 16.81
N LYS A 565 19.96 4.27 16.28
CA LYS A 565 21.33 4.06 15.79
C LYS A 565 22.27 3.64 16.91
N LEU A 566 22.21 4.31 18.06
CA LEU A 566 23.02 3.98 19.23
C LEU A 566 22.75 2.55 19.69
N TRP A 567 21.47 2.20 19.84
CA TRP A 567 21.09 0.84 20.23
C TRP A 567 21.54 -0.22 19.20
N VAL A 568 21.36 0.00 17.91
CA VAL A 568 21.83 -0.94 16.89
C VAL A 568 23.35 -1.11 16.96
N SER A 569 24.08 -0.01 17.15
CA SER A 569 25.54 -0.04 17.26
C SER A 569 26.02 -0.82 18.47
N SER A 570 25.26 -0.81 19.58
CA SER A 570 25.62 -1.56 20.80
C SER A 570 25.40 -3.07 20.66
N VAL A 571 24.37 -3.51 19.91
CA VAL A 571 23.97 -4.91 19.87
C VAL A 571 24.45 -5.68 18.63
N ILE A 572 24.86 -4.98 17.55
CA ILE A 572 25.17 -5.62 16.27
C ILE A 572 26.39 -6.52 16.33
N LEU A 573 27.35 -6.22 17.22
CA LEU A 573 28.57 -6.99 17.39
C LEU A 573 28.33 -8.33 18.09
N ASP A 574 27.24 -8.44 18.85
CA ASP A 574 26.90 -9.63 19.64
C ASP A 574 26.05 -10.63 18.85
N VAL A 575 25.69 -10.33 17.60
CA VAL A 575 24.86 -11.19 16.79
C VAL A 575 25.61 -11.80 15.60
N PRO A 576 25.34 -13.07 15.24
CA PRO A 576 26.00 -13.72 14.12
C PRO A 576 25.73 -13.00 12.79
N GLN A 577 26.76 -12.81 11.96
CA GLN A 577 26.70 -12.04 10.70
C GLN A 577 25.71 -12.63 9.67
N ASP A 578 25.48 -13.94 9.67
CA ASP A 578 24.55 -14.61 8.76
C ASP A 578 23.10 -14.60 9.23
N SER A 579 22.86 -14.17 10.48
CA SER A 579 21.52 -14.14 11.07
C SER A 579 20.58 -13.13 10.40
N LEU A 580 19.27 -13.39 10.49
CA LEU A 580 18.26 -12.44 9.98
C LEU A 580 18.29 -11.13 10.74
N ILE A 581 18.53 -11.20 12.06
CA ILE A 581 18.62 -10.00 12.90
C ILE A 581 19.83 -9.15 12.51
N PHE A 582 21.01 -9.74 12.29
CA PHE A 582 22.18 -8.99 11.81
C PHE A 582 21.88 -8.28 10.49
N LYS A 583 21.26 -8.96 9.53
CA LYS A 583 20.89 -8.38 8.24
C LYS A 583 19.95 -7.19 8.40
N ALA A 584 19.02 -7.26 9.35
CA ALA A 584 18.09 -6.17 9.65
C ALA A 584 18.80 -4.96 10.29
N LEU A 585 19.65 -5.20 11.28
CA LEU A 585 20.43 -4.17 11.96
C LEU A 585 21.41 -3.48 11.00
N ASN A 586 22.16 -4.28 10.23
CA ASN A 586 23.11 -3.79 9.23
C ASN A 586 22.43 -3.01 8.09
N TYR A 587 21.22 -3.42 7.68
CA TYR A 587 20.43 -2.65 6.71
C TYR A 587 20.14 -1.24 7.23
N MET A 588 19.72 -1.12 8.49
CA MET A 588 19.45 0.17 9.12
C MET A 588 20.70 1.05 9.17
N LEU A 589 21.81 0.52 9.67
CA LEU A 589 23.07 1.29 9.79
C LEU A 589 23.61 1.75 8.43
N ARG A 590 23.63 0.87 7.43
CA ARG A 590 24.14 1.18 6.09
C ARG A 590 23.33 2.25 5.37
N ASN A 591 22.05 2.36 5.68
CA ASN A 591 21.14 3.30 5.03
C ASN A 591 20.68 4.41 5.98
N TYR A 592 21.35 4.60 7.13
CA TYR A 592 20.90 5.50 8.18
C TYR A 592 20.65 6.93 7.66
N ASN A 593 21.61 7.50 6.97
CA ASN A 593 21.49 8.87 6.45
C ASN A 593 20.32 8.99 5.47
N GLU A 594 20.18 8.02 4.56
CA GLU A 594 19.10 8.04 3.57
C GLU A 594 17.73 7.75 4.19
N LEU A 595 17.69 7.03 5.32
CA LEU A 595 16.46 6.80 6.09
C LEU A 595 16.04 8.03 6.89
N THR A 596 16.95 8.92 7.24
CA THR A 596 16.70 10.13 8.02
C THR A 596 16.57 11.39 7.17
N ASN A 597 17.09 11.42 5.95
CA ASN A 597 17.05 12.60 5.06
C ASN A 597 15.66 13.21 4.84
N TYR A 598 14.58 12.44 5.00
CA TYR A 598 13.20 12.95 4.86
C TYR A 598 12.83 13.95 5.96
N ILE A 599 13.55 13.96 7.09
CA ILE A 599 13.29 14.83 8.24
C ILE A 599 13.41 16.30 7.83
N ASP A 600 14.43 16.63 7.05
CA ASP A 600 14.72 17.98 6.58
C ASP A 600 13.89 18.41 5.37
N ILE A 601 13.16 17.48 4.75
CA ILE A 601 12.38 17.75 3.54
C ILE A 601 10.88 17.60 3.88
N PRO A 602 10.17 18.71 4.12
CA PRO A 602 8.80 18.68 4.65
C PRO A 602 7.84 17.80 3.85
N ASP A 603 7.87 17.92 2.53
CA ASP A 603 6.93 17.23 1.65
C ASP A 603 7.36 15.79 1.31
N MET A 604 8.60 15.41 1.63
CA MET A 604 9.05 14.03 1.41
C MET A 604 8.33 13.08 2.39
N PRO A 605 7.67 12.03 1.90
CA PRO A 605 7.03 11.05 2.76
C PRO A 605 8.07 10.16 3.47
N LEU A 606 7.67 9.54 4.58
CA LEU A 606 8.46 8.55 5.30
C LEU A 606 8.65 7.25 4.49
N ASP A 607 7.67 6.92 3.63
CA ASP A 607 7.60 5.67 2.92
C ASP A 607 7.21 5.83 1.45
N ASN A 608 7.31 4.73 0.71
CA ASN A 608 6.99 4.65 -0.70
C ASN A 608 5.60 4.00 -0.98
N ASN A 609 4.74 3.89 0.04
CA ASN A 609 3.48 3.15 -0.04
C ASN A 609 2.55 3.64 -1.16
N GLN A 610 2.49 4.95 -1.40
CA GLN A 610 1.66 5.52 -2.47
C GLN A 610 2.15 5.08 -3.85
N THR A 611 3.46 5.03 -4.07
CA THR A 611 4.08 4.53 -5.30
C THR A 611 3.83 3.03 -5.46
N GLU A 612 4.02 2.24 -4.38
CA GLU A 612 3.72 0.81 -4.37
C GLU A 612 2.24 0.52 -4.68
N SER A 613 1.32 1.37 -4.21
CA SER A 613 -0.12 1.22 -4.48
C SER A 613 -0.45 1.35 -5.96
N LEU A 614 0.17 2.29 -6.67
CA LEU A 614 0.00 2.46 -8.12
C LEU A 614 0.69 1.34 -8.90
N MET A 615 1.88 0.92 -8.47
CA MET A 615 2.59 -0.23 -9.05
C MET A 615 1.77 -1.53 -8.95
N ARG A 616 0.91 -1.65 -7.94
CA ARG A 616 0.07 -2.84 -7.72
C ARG A 616 -0.88 -3.11 -8.88
N ASP A 617 -1.45 -2.08 -9.51
CA ASP A 617 -2.35 -2.23 -10.67
C ASP A 617 -1.61 -2.88 -11.84
N MET A 618 -0.40 -2.41 -12.14
CA MET A 618 0.45 -3.02 -13.16
C MET A 618 0.81 -4.47 -12.82
N VAL A 619 1.14 -4.74 -11.55
CA VAL A 619 1.47 -6.11 -11.07
C VAL A 619 0.27 -7.04 -11.18
N MET A 620 -0.94 -6.56 -10.91
CA MET A 620 -2.17 -7.35 -11.09
C MET A 620 -2.46 -7.60 -12.56
N GLY A 621 -2.32 -6.59 -13.40
CA GLY A 621 -2.49 -6.72 -14.84
C GLY A 621 -1.54 -7.77 -15.45
N LYS A 622 -0.24 -7.67 -15.18
CA LYS A 622 0.73 -8.65 -15.70
C LYS A 622 0.45 -10.09 -15.24
N LYS A 623 -0.12 -10.30 -14.06
CA LYS A 623 -0.57 -11.64 -13.62
C LYS A 623 -1.73 -12.18 -14.44
N SER A 624 -2.54 -11.31 -15.03
CA SER A 624 -3.69 -11.69 -15.85
C SER A 624 -3.32 -12.01 -17.29
N TYR A 625 -2.41 -11.22 -17.91
CA TYR A 625 -1.98 -11.44 -19.30
C TYR A 625 -0.58 -12.05 -19.45
N LEU A 626 0.12 -12.30 -18.35
CA LEU A 626 1.35 -13.07 -18.18
C LEU A 626 2.62 -12.40 -18.74
N PHE A 627 2.63 -11.93 -19.99
CA PHE A 627 3.79 -11.28 -20.64
C PHE A 627 3.34 -10.34 -21.76
N CYS A 628 4.24 -9.46 -22.20
CA CYS A 628 4.10 -8.71 -23.45
C CYS A 628 4.79 -9.44 -24.62
N ARG A 629 4.24 -9.28 -25.83
CA ARG A 629 4.79 -9.88 -27.04
C ARG A 629 6.22 -9.39 -27.33
N ASP A 630 6.44 -8.09 -27.19
CA ASP A 630 7.68 -7.40 -27.52
C ASP A 630 7.88 -6.15 -26.67
N LEU A 631 8.99 -5.45 -26.90
CA LEU A 631 9.35 -4.23 -26.17
C LEU A 631 8.35 -3.09 -26.42
N ASP A 632 7.82 -2.96 -27.63
CA ASP A 632 6.89 -1.88 -27.97
C ASP A 632 5.52 -2.11 -27.31
N ALA A 633 5.05 -3.34 -27.24
CA ALA A 633 3.88 -3.69 -26.43
C ALA A 633 4.09 -3.37 -24.94
N CYS A 634 5.32 -3.50 -24.42
CA CYS A 634 5.65 -3.11 -23.05
C CYS A 634 5.64 -1.58 -22.87
N LYS A 635 6.15 -0.81 -23.84
CA LYS A 635 6.08 0.66 -23.84
C LYS A 635 4.64 1.15 -23.86
N ARG A 636 3.79 0.57 -24.73
CA ARG A 636 2.34 0.86 -24.75
C ARG A 636 1.68 0.58 -23.42
N ALA A 637 2.02 -0.53 -22.77
CA ALA A 637 1.52 -0.82 -21.43
C ALA A 637 1.99 0.22 -20.40
N ALA A 638 3.25 0.63 -20.42
CA ALA A 638 3.78 1.68 -19.55
C ALA A 638 3.04 3.01 -19.76
N MET A 639 2.77 3.38 -21.00
CA MET A 639 1.99 4.58 -21.38
C MET A 639 0.60 4.53 -20.75
N MET A 640 -0.15 3.47 -20.98
CA MET A 640 -1.52 3.35 -20.49
C MET A 640 -1.58 3.30 -18.95
N TYR A 641 -0.67 2.58 -18.27
CA TYR A 641 -0.59 2.61 -16.82
C TYR A 641 -0.23 3.99 -16.26
N SER A 642 0.55 4.79 -16.99
CA SER A 642 0.88 6.16 -16.58
C SER A 642 -0.34 7.07 -16.62
N LEU A 643 -1.04 7.09 -17.75
CA LEU A 643 -2.19 7.96 -17.97
C LEU A 643 -3.38 7.56 -17.09
N PHE A 644 -3.70 6.27 -17.02
CA PHE A 644 -4.77 5.78 -16.14
C PHE A 644 -4.40 5.86 -14.65
N GLY A 645 -3.12 5.73 -14.32
CA GLY A 645 -2.59 5.99 -12.99
C GLY A 645 -2.81 7.44 -12.56
N ALA A 646 -2.65 8.40 -13.46
CA ALA A 646 -2.97 9.81 -13.21
C ALA A 646 -4.47 10.00 -12.97
N CYS A 647 -5.35 9.40 -13.79
CA CYS A 647 -6.79 9.43 -13.56
C CYS A 647 -7.15 8.90 -12.16
N LYS A 648 -6.56 7.77 -11.77
CA LYS A 648 -6.80 7.15 -10.45
C LYS A 648 -6.40 8.06 -9.29
N VAL A 649 -5.23 8.69 -9.38
CA VAL A 649 -4.73 9.63 -8.34
C VAL A 649 -5.65 10.82 -8.19
N LEU A 650 -6.17 11.32 -9.29
CA LEU A 650 -7.04 12.50 -9.35
C LEU A 650 -8.52 12.17 -9.12
N GLY A 651 -8.86 10.89 -8.88
CA GLY A 651 -10.24 10.46 -8.69
C GLY A 651 -11.13 10.57 -9.92
N LYS A 652 -10.54 10.62 -11.12
CA LYS A 652 -11.22 10.79 -12.39
C LYS A 652 -11.51 9.43 -13.05
N ASN A 653 -12.63 9.36 -13.79
CA ASN A 653 -13.00 8.14 -14.49
C ASN A 653 -12.10 7.95 -15.73
N PRO A 654 -11.23 6.91 -15.80
CA PRO A 654 -10.29 6.73 -16.89
C PRO A 654 -10.96 6.40 -18.24
N GLU A 655 -12.11 5.70 -18.23
CA GLU A 655 -12.87 5.39 -19.44
C GLU A 655 -13.47 6.66 -20.06
N ARG A 656 -14.11 7.50 -19.25
CA ARG A 656 -14.65 8.78 -19.71
C ARG A 656 -13.55 9.74 -20.19
N TRP A 657 -12.45 9.80 -19.42
CA TRP A 657 -11.30 10.61 -19.81
C TRP A 657 -10.75 10.19 -21.19
N LEU A 658 -10.50 8.90 -21.38
CA LEU A 658 -9.96 8.43 -22.66
C LEU A 658 -10.93 8.62 -23.81
N CYS A 659 -12.22 8.39 -23.59
CA CYS A 659 -13.27 8.68 -24.59
C CYS A 659 -13.25 10.15 -25.01
N TYR A 660 -13.17 11.06 -24.03
CA TYR A 660 -13.05 12.50 -24.31
C TYR A 660 -11.78 12.83 -25.12
N VAL A 661 -10.64 12.29 -24.70
CA VAL A 661 -9.36 12.48 -25.41
C VAL A 661 -9.46 12.03 -26.85
N LEU A 662 -9.96 10.81 -27.11
CA LEU A 662 -10.07 10.26 -28.47
C LEU A 662 -10.97 11.10 -29.38
N LYS A 663 -12.00 11.75 -28.84
CA LYS A 663 -12.88 12.64 -29.61
C LYS A 663 -12.25 14.01 -29.89
N HIS A 664 -11.35 14.50 -29.03
CA HIS A 664 -10.89 15.89 -29.10
C HIS A 664 -9.43 16.07 -29.50
N ILE A 665 -8.59 15.03 -29.41
CA ILE A 665 -7.14 15.18 -29.63
C ILE A 665 -6.78 15.70 -31.01
N ASN A 666 -7.48 15.25 -32.05
CA ASN A 666 -7.25 15.69 -33.43
C ASN A 666 -7.64 17.16 -33.68
N SER A 667 -8.59 17.67 -32.91
CA SER A 667 -9.05 19.06 -33.03
C SER A 667 -8.34 20.03 -32.07
N THR A 668 -7.56 19.50 -31.11
CA THR A 668 -6.85 20.30 -30.13
C THR A 668 -5.51 20.76 -30.69
N PRO A 669 -5.22 22.08 -30.70
CA PRO A 669 -3.92 22.61 -31.12
C PRO A 669 -2.78 22.02 -30.28
N LYS A 670 -1.61 21.84 -30.90
CA LYS A 670 -0.44 21.20 -30.24
C LYS A 670 -0.02 21.91 -28.96
N ASP A 671 -0.08 23.23 -28.93
CA ASP A 671 0.25 24.07 -27.77
C ASP A 671 -0.77 23.94 -26.64
N LYS A 672 -1.96 23.39 -26.91
CA LYS A 672 -3.04 23.17 -25.94
C LYS A 672 -3.26 21.70 -25.56
N LEU A 673 -2.47 20.79 -26.07
CA LEU A 673 -2.60 19.35 -25.76
C LEU A 673 -2.53 19.06 -24.23
N TYR A 674 -1.84 19.90 -23.47
CA TYR A 674 -1.78 19.78 -22.02
C TYR A 674 -3.17 19.82 -21.35
N THR A 675 -4.15 20.51 -21.97
CA THR A 675 -5.52 20.59 -21.44
C THR A 675 -6.26 19.26 -21.46
N LEU A 676 -5.78 18.31 -22.28
CA LEU A 676 -6.32 16.96 -22.36
C LEU A 676 -5.70 16.01 -21.31
N LEU A 677 -4.64 16.44 -20.62
CA LEU A 677 -4.08 15.61 -19.53
C LEU A 677 -5.11 15.39 -18.42
N PRO A 678 -5.07 14.23 -17.74
CA PRO A 678 -5.98 13.97 -16.63
C PRO A 678 -6.00 15.06 -15.55
N GLU A 679 -4.89 15.78 -15.37
CA GLU A 679 -4.74 16.86 -14.40
C GLU A 679 -5.67 18.04 -14.69
N PHE A 680 -5.84 18.39 -15.97
CA PHE A 680 -6.60 19.56 -16.41
C PHE A 680 -7.99 19.23 -16.96
N TRP A 681 -8.24 17.96 -17.27
CA TRP A 681 -9.56 17.53 -17.73
C TRP A 681 -10.58 17.55 -16.57
N GLU A 682 -11.74 18.11 -16.80
CA GLU A 682 -12.85 18.09 -15.88
C GLU A 682 -13.88 17.04 -16.30
N ASP A 683 -14.27 16.16 -15.37
CA ASP A 683 -15.31 15.16 -15.60
C ASP A 683 -16.68 15.83 -15.63
N ILE A 684 -16.99 16.49 -16.75
CA ILE A 684 -18.31 17.05 -16.97
C ILE A 684 -19.25 15.88 -17.22
N ASN A 685 -20.18 15.63 -16.28
CA ASN A 685 -21.29 14.74 -16.53
C ASN A 685 -22.09 15.31 -17.70
N GLU A 686 -21.87 14.82 -18.91
CA GLU A 686 -22.83 14.99 -19.99
C GLU A 686 -24.12 14.30 -19.54
N GLN A 687 -25.11 15.12 -19.16
CA GLN A 687 -26.46 14.71 -18.79
C GLN A 687 -27.16 14.05 -19.98
#